data_60c384579f93ca715f913b19e447a2f9
#
_entry.id   60c384579f93ca715f913b19e447a2f9
#
_cell.length_a   1.000
_cell.length_b   1.000
_cell.length_c   1.000
_cell.angle_alpha   90.00
_cell.angle_beta   90.00
_cell.angle_gamma   90.00
#
_symmetry.space_group_name_H-M   'P 1'
#
loop_
_entity.id
_entity.type
_entity.pdbx_description
1 polymer ?
#
loop_
_entity_poly.entity_id
_entity_poly.type
_entity_poly.pdbx_seq_one_letter_code
_entity_poly.pdbx_strand_id
1 'polypeptide(L)'
;MKKSIFTFVLVLATLSASAQYRVDRLVTAGRSALFYEDFVLSIKYFNLAIGAKPYLYEPWYYRSVAKFNLDDYMGAESDASEAINLNPYINDIYDLRAICRIRQQRYDDAIADYNSAIRLEPRNRNYWFNRALCQMEAKNYDKAQLELDTVITKWKDYSNAYSLKAEVYLHQKDTVQAEKWLDQSLKLNPYDGDAWITRAYMALARKEWKVADEALTKSLHFKPNNVNSYINRALARININNLRGAMSDYDAAIDLDPHNFLAHYNRGLMRVQLGDDNRAITDFDFVIKMEPKNFMAIFNRALLHDKTGNLKAAIRDYTTVINQFPNFWTGLSARAHCYRRLGMTAKAELDEFRIFKAQMNKHLGIQPRWSAKTKKEMRKRSEIDPNKFASIVVDDEPKYEHNYKSEYRGRIQNRQVETAYLPMFQLSYFPNTQNVSGVQAFDKDVEALNQKMKDKVYIVCSKEQLDENSSMKIFSLIDKLSAELSVAKDIEQKKAILMRRAIAHSVLRDFEAAISDFTYYLSLDDKNALAYWQRAVCQAEMDEFNKAQGKGVVNIHSAEADFSDAIRLNSNNAYIYYNRGNLHAGRNELSKAIDDYTIALKIDNRLAEAYYNRGIARAKSGNKQAGIQDLSKAGELGLYDAYSVIKRLNKAK
;
A
#
# COMPACT_ATOMS: atom_id res chain seq x y z
N MET A 1 -51.64 -14.40 -42.70
CA MET A 1 -50.60 -15.08 -41.89
C MET A 1 -49.16 -14.79 -42.35
N LYS A 2 -48.69 -14.99 -43.55
CA LYS A 2 -47.29 -14.73 -43.97
C LYS A 2 -46.85 -13.30 -43.81
N LYS A 3 -47.68 -12.27 -44.08
CA LYS A 3 -47.36 -10.86 -43.89
C LYS A 3 -47.27 -10.48 -42.38
N SER A 4 -48.11 -11.05 -41.52
CA SER A 4 -48.08 -10.80 -40.08
C SER A 4 -46.86 -11.44 -39.43
N ILE A 5 -46.38 -12.58 -39.88
CA ILE A 5 -45.15 -13.22 -39.39
C ILE A 5 -43.93 -12.39 -39.81
N PHE A 6 -43.93 -11.89 -41.06
CA PHE A 6 -42.83 -11.05 -41.55
C PHE A 6 -42.73 -9.71 -40.77
N THR A 7 -43.89 -9.10 -40.50
CA THR A 7 -43.94 -7.86 -39.66
C THR A 7 -43.50 -8.14 -38.23
N PHE A 8 -43.88 -9.29 -37.65
CA PHE A 8 -43.47 -9.67 -36.29
C PHE A 8 -41.97 -9.96 -36.20
N VAL A 9 -41.38 -10.63 -37.20
CA VAL A 9 -39.95 -10.87 -37.32
C VAL A 9 -39.19 -9.56 -37.52
N LEU A 10 -39.73 -8.64 -38.31
CA LEU A 10 -39.11 -7.31 -38.54
C LEU A 10 -39.15 -6.45 -37.27
N VAL A 11 -40.25 -6.50 -36.52
CA VAL A 11 -40.39 -5.79 -35.21
C VAL A 11 -39.46 -6.42 -34.15
N LEU A 12 -39.34 -7.76 -34.11
CA LEU A 12 -38.36 -8.44 -33.27
C LEU A 12 -36.90 -8.10 -33.65
N ALA A 13 -36.61 -8.02 -34.96
CA ALA A 13 -35.29 -7.63 -35.45
C ALA A 13 -34.98 -6.15 -35.18
N THR A 14 -35.95 -5.25 -35.23
CA THR A 14 -35.77 -3.83 -34.86
C THR A 14 -35.69 -3.63 -33.38
N LEU A 15 -36.39 -4.41 -32.56
CA LEU A 15 -36.27 -4.39 -31.08
C LEU A 15 -34.92 -4.96 -30.65
N SER A 16 -34.42 -6.01 -31.29
CA SER A 16 -33.07 -6.51 -31.02
C SER A 16 -31.96 -5.57 -31.52
N ALA A 17 -32.17 -4.81 -32.58
CA ALA A 17 -31.23 -3.83 -33.11
C ALA A 17 -31.15 -2.53 -32.20
N SER A 18 -32.25 -2.18 -31.53
CA SER A 18 -32.27 -1.04 -30.59
C SER A 18 -31.66 -1.36 -29.23
N ALA A 19 -31.53 -2.63 -28.88
CA ALA A 19 -30.89 -3.11 -27.63
C ALA A 19 -29.38 -3.31 -27.77
N GLN A 20 -28.78 -3.17 -28.95
CA GLN A 20 -27.33 -3.17 -29.08
C GLN A 20 -26.76 -1.90 -28.49
N TYR A 21 -26.19 -2.02 -27.28
CA TYR A 21 -25.26 -1.03 -26.76
C TYR A 21 -24.26 -0.71 -27.88
N ARG A 22 -24.24 0.53 -28.34
CA ARG A 22 -23.20 0.96 -29.28
C ARG A 22 -21.87 0.95 -28.55
N VAL A 23 -21.16 -0.18 -28.65
CA VAL A 23 -19.87 -0.39 -27.97
C VAL A 23 -18.91 0.75 -28.30
N ASP A 24 -18.96 1.27 -29.54
CA ASP A 24 -18.17 2.42 -29.97
C ASP A 24 -18.41 3.67 -29.09
N ARG A 25 -19.65 3.89 -28.65
CA ARG A 25 -19.95 5.01 -27.70
C ARG A 25 -19.38 4.72 -26.31
N LEU A 26 -19.41 3.48 -25.84
CA LEU A 26 -18.82 3.11 -24.56
C LEU A 26 -17.30 3.26 -24.59
N VAL A 27 -16.65 2.82 -25.66
CA VAL A 27 -15.20 2.99 -25.86
C VAL A 27 -14.85 4.47 -25.93
N THR A 28 -15.59 5.28 -26.66
CA THR A 28 -15.38 6.73 -26.76
C THR A 28 -15.57 7.42 -25.41
N ALA A 29 -16.64 7.07 -24.67
CA ALA A 29 -16.87 7.63 -23.33
C ALA A 29 -15.77 7.20 -22.34
N GLY A 30 -15.31 5.96 -22.42
CA GLY A 30 -14.18 5.47 -21.62
C GLY A 30 -12.88 6.19 -21.93
N ARG A 31 -12.59 6.44 -23.22
CA ARG A 31 -11.42 7.23 -23.63
C ARG A 31 -11.50 8.69 -23.19
N SER A 32 -12.70 9.29 -23.27
CA SER A 32 -12.90 10.66 -22.75
C SER A 32 -12.67 10.72 -21.25
N ALA A 33 -13.20 9.76 -20.48
CA ALA A 33 -12.93 9.68 -19.04
C ALA A 33 -11.43 9.49 -18.76
N LEU A 34 -10.73 8.66 -19.55
CA LEU A 34 -9.29 8.48 -19.46
C LEU A 34 -8.52 9.78 -19.71
N PHE A 35 -8.91 10.53 -20.73
CA PHE A 35 -8.31 11.84 -21.08
C PHE A 35 -8.45 12.87 -19.96
N TYR A 36 -9.61 12.89 -19.29
CA TYR A 36 -9.85 13.73 -18.11
C TYR A 36 -9.34 13.13 -16.80
N GLU A 37 -8.54 12.05 -16.87
CA GLU A 37 -7.91 11.38 -15.73
C GLU A 37 -8.93 10.78 -14.73
N ASP A 38 -10.18 10.56 -15.15
CA ASP A 38 -11.16 9.79 -14.37
C ASP A 38 -11.04 8.29 -14.69
N PHE A 39 -9.99 7.69 -14.12
CA PHE A 39 -9.63 6.30 -14.40
C PHE A 39 -10.70 5.30 -13.94
N VAL A 40 -11.38 5.58 -12.83
CA VAL A 40 -12.45 4.71 -12.29
C VAL A 40 -13.65 4.71 -13.22
N LEU A 41 -14.10 5.87 -13.68
CA LEU A 41 -15.19 5.98 -14.65
C LEU A 41 -14.82 5.33 -15.99
N SER A 42 -13.58 5.51 -16.41
CA SER A 42 -13.02 4.87 -17.60
C SER A 42 -13.11 3.34 -17.53
N ILE A 43 -12.69 2.73 -16.41
CA ILE A 43 -12.81 1.29 -16.16
C ILE A 43 -14.27 0.84 -16.24
N LYS A 44 -15.21 1.59 -15.68
CA LYS A 44 -16.64 1.27 -15.74
C LYS A 44 -17.13 1.17 -17.18
N TYR A 45 -16.79 2.14 -18.03
CA TYR A 45 -17.19 2.10 -19.45
C TYR A 45 -16.54 0.94 -20.21
N PHE A 46 -15.25 0.67 -19.96
CA PHE A 46 -14.58 -0.46 -20.63
C PHE A 46 -15.08 -1.81 -20.13
N ASN A 47 -15.46 -1.97 -18.86
CA ASN A 47 -16.12 -3.17 -18.35
C ASN A 47 -17.43 -3.45 -19.11
N LEU A 48 -18.24 -2.41 -19.36
CA LEU A 48 -19.46 -2.55 -20.16
C LEU A 48 -19.17 -2.90 -21.62
N ALA A 49 -18.13 -2.30 -22.20
CA ALA A 49 -17.71 -2.60 -23.58
C ALA A 49 -17.20 -4.04 -23.72
N ILE A 50 -16.37 -4.52 -22.79
CA ILE A 50 -15.85 -5.90 -22.75
C ILE A 50 -16.98 -6.88 -22.52
N GLY A 51 -17.92 -6.60 -21.62
CA GLY A 51 -19.08 -7.44 -21.39
C GLY A 51 -19.98 -7.59 -22.63
N ALA A 52 -20.07 -6.54 -23.45
CA ALA A 52 -20.86 -6.55 -24.69
C ALA A 52 -20.10 -7.22 -25.87
N LYS A 53 -18.80 -6.95 -26.02
CA LYS A 53 -17.96 -7.47 -27.12
C LYS A 53 -16.54 -7.82 -26.60
N PRO A 54 -16.36 -8.98 -25.98
CA PRO A 54 -15.07 -9.36 -25.37
C PRO A 54 -13.94 -9.60 -26.37
N TYR A 55 -14.26 -9.76 -27.65
CA TYR A 55 -13.30 -10.00 -28.73
C TYR A 55 -12.65 -8.73 -29.31
N LEU A 56 -13.03 -7.55 -28.86
CA LEU A 56 -12.39 -6.29 -29.24
C LEU A 56 -11.20 -6.01 -28.32
N TYR A 57 -10.01 -5.75 -28.91
CA TYR A 57 -8.80 -5.51 -28.13
C TYR A 57 -8.76 -4.13 -27.47
N GLU A 58 -9.37 -3.08 -28.09
CA GLU A 58 -9.29 -1.70 -27.62
C GLU A 58 -9.83 -1.51 -26.19
N PRO A 59 -11.01 -2.06 -25.80
CA PRO A 59 -11.51 -1.91 -24.43
C PRO A 59 -10.56 -2.52 -23.39
N TRP A 60 -9.93 -3.68 -23.70
CA TRP A 60 -8.94 -4.30 -22.83
C TRP A 60 -7.69 -3.44 -22.71
N TYR A 61 -7.17 -2.94 -23.83
CA TYR A 61 -6.01 -2.07 -23.86
C TYR A 61 -6.24 -0.80 -23.07
N TYR A 62 -7.32 -0.06 -23.31
CA TYR A 62 -7.60 1.18 -22.59
C TYR A 62 -7.94 0.93 -21.11
N ARG A 63 -8.53 -0.19 -20.74
CA ARG A 63 -8.71 -0.56 -19.34
C ARG A 63 -7.38 -0.88 -18.66
N SER A 64 -6.47 -1.50 -19.36
CA SER A 64 -5.08 -1.68 -18.91
C SER A 64 -4.40 -0.34 -18.62
N VAL A 65 -4.54 0.65 -19.50
CA VAL A 65 -4.03 2.01 -19.28
C VAL A 65 -4.63 2.64 -18.03
N ALA A 66 -5.95 2.51 -17.83
CA ALA A 66 -6.62 3.05 -16.65
C ALA A 66 -6.14 2.38 -15.35
N LYS A 67 -6.02 1.06 -15.33
CA LYS A 67 -5.49 0.29 -14.19
C LYS A 67 -4.04 0.65 -13.88
N PHE A 68 -3.21 0.81 -14.92
CA PHE A 68 -1.82 1.24 -14.76
C PHE A 68 -1.72 2.57 -14.01
N ASN A 69 -2.56 3.55 -14.38
CA ASN A 69 -2.60 4.85 -13.73
C ASN A 69 -3.13 4.81 -12.28
N LEU A 70 -3.82 3.73 -11.91
CA LEU A 70 -4.24 3.45 -10.53
C LEU A 70 -3.22 2.60 -9.74
N ASP A 71 -2.01 2.40 -10.26
CA ASP A 71 -0.95 1.53 -9.70
C ASP A 71 -1.32 0.04 -9.66
N ASP A 72 -2.39 -0.40 -10.35
CA ASP A 72 -2.75 -1.81 -10.50
C ASP A 72 -1.97 -2.44 -11.66
N TYR A 73 -0.66 -2.61 -11.46
CA TYR A 73 0.23 -3.13 -12.51
C TYR A 73 -0.06 -4.58 -12.90
N MET A 74 -0.56 -5.41 -11.96
CA MET A 74 -0.92 -6.81 -12.24
C MET A 74 -2.20 -6.92 -13.06
N GLY A 75 -3.23 -6.18 -12.69
CA GLY A 75 -4.46 -6.11 -13.47
C GLY A 75 -4.27 -5.47 -14.83
N ALA A 76 -3.40 -4.45 -14.92
CA ALA A 76 -3.01 -3.84 -16.19
C ALA A 76 -2.27 -4.82 -17.09
N GLU A 77 -1.31 -5.60 -16.58
CA GLU A 77 -0.60 -6.65 -17.31
C GLU A 77 -1.56 -7.73 -17.84
N SER A 78 -2.53 -8.14 -17.03
CA SER A 78 -3.54 -9.12 -17.43
C SER A 78 -4.38 -8.62 -18.61
N ASP A 79 -4.89 -7.39 -18.51
CA ASP A 79 -5.69 -6.78 -19.58
C ASP A 79 -4.85 -6.52 -20.84
N ALA A 80 -3.61 -6.07 -20.71
CA ALA A 80 -2.69 -5.92 -21.84
C ALA A 80 -2.39 -7.26 -22.52
N SER A 81 -2.26 -8.35 -21.74
CA SER A 81 -2.06 -9.69 -22.30
C SER A 81 -3.25 -10.16 -23.10
N GLU A 82 -4.48 -9.90 -22.61
CA GLU A 82 -5.69 -10.23 -23.37
C GLU A 82 -5.80 -9.39 -24.64
N ALA A 83 -5.47 -8.09 -24.58
CA ALA A 83 -5.44 -7.23 -25.75
C ALA A 83 -4.43 -7.71 -26.81
N ILE A 84 -3.24 -8.20 -26.40
CA ILE A 84 -2.24 -8.80 -27.30
C ILE A 84 -2.75 -10.11 -27.92
N ASN A 85 -3.43 -10.96 -27.14
CA ASN A 85 -4.03 -12.20 -27.66
C ASN A 85 -5.06 -11.91 -28.76
N LEU A 86 -5.83 -10.83 -28.61
CA LEU A 86 -6.83 -10.40 -29.59
C LEU A 86 -6.21 -9.69 -30.79
N ASN A 87 -5.17 -8.87 -30.58
CA ASN A 87 -4.46 -8.17 -31.65
C ASN A 87 -2.95 -8.04 -31.34
N PRO A 88 -2.10 -8.92 -31.87
CA PRO A 88 -0.66 -8.92 -31.59
C PRO A 88 0.16 -7.90 -32.38
N TYR A 89 -0.48 -7.05 -33.21
CA TYR A 89 0.23 -6.12 -34.10
C TYR A 89 0.31 -4.69 -33.57
N ILE A 90 -0.08 -4.44 -32.34
CA ILE A 90 -0.06 -3.11 -31.72
C ILE A 90 1.15 -3.00 -30.76
N ASN A 91 2.15 -2.25 -31.17
CA ASN A 91 3.40 -2.03 -30.44
C ASN A 91 3.17 -1.43 -29.03
N ASP A 92 2.25 -0.48 -28.90
CA ASP A 92 1.97 0.24 -27.63
C ASP A 92 1.48 -0.69 -26.52
N ILE A 93 0.79 -1.80 -26.86
CA ILE A 93 0.32 -2.74 -25.86
C ILE A 93 1.50 -3.51 -25.24
N TYR A 94 2.51 -3.86 -26.05
CA TYR A 94 3.73 -4.49 -25.53
C TYR A 94 4.53 -3.52 -24.64
N ASP A 95 4.63 -2.23 -25.01
CA ASP A 95 5.29 -1.21 -24.20
C ASP A 95 4.59 -1.07 -22.84
N LEU A 96 3.25 -0.94 -22.84
CA LEU A 96 2.46 -0.87 -21.60
C LEU A 96 2.67 -2.11 -20.72
N ARG A 97 2.63 -3.31 -21.31
CA ARG A 97 2.84 -4.55 -20.56
C ARG A 97 4.26 -4.65 -20.02
N ALA A 98 5.26 -4.25 -20.80
CA ALA A 98 6.64 -4.20 -20.38
C ALA A 98 6.81 -3.28 -19.15
N ILE A 99 6.22 -2.08 -19.17
CA ILE A 99 6.29 -1.15 -18.04
C ILE A 99 5.58 -1.73 -16.81
N CYS A 100 4.43 -2.41 -16.97
CA CYS A 100 3.79 -3.12 -15.86
C CYS A 100 4.72 -4.18 -15.25
N ARG A 101 5.47 -4.94 -16.07
CA ARG A 101 6.44 -5.95 -15.65
C ARG A 101 7.66 -5.35 -14.94
N ILE A 102 8.16 -4.21 -15.43
CA ILE A 102 9.22 -3.43 -14.79
C ILE A 102 8.80 -3.00 -13.39
N ARG A 103 7.58 -2.46 -13.23
CA ARG A 103 7.04 -2.08 -11.90
C ARG A 103 6.94 -3.26 -10.93
N GLN A 104 6.90 -4.49 -11.46
CA GLN A 104 6.92 -5.73 -10.71
C GLN A 104 8.34 -6.34 -10.60
N GLN A 105 9.39 -5.65 -11.07
CA GLN A 105 10.78 -6.10 -11.11
C GLN A 105 11.01 -7.37 -11.98
N ARG A 106 10.15 -7.62 -12.95
CA ARG A 106 10.20 -8.74 -13.89
C ARG A 106 10.87 -8.30 -15.20
N TYR A 107 12.16 -8.01 -15.13
CA TYR A 107 12.90 -7.37 -16.22
C TYR A 107 13.04 -8.27 -17.46
N ASP A 108 13.25 -9.58 -17.28
CA ASP A 108 13.40 -10.51 -18.42
C ASP A 108 12.10 -10.61 -19.25
N ASP A 109 10.95 -10.61 -18.57
CA ASP A 109 9.65 -10.59 -19.24
C ASP A 109 9.40 -9.25 -19.98
N ALA A 110 9.85 -8.14 -19.40
CA ALA A 110 9.79 -6.83 -20.05
C ALA A 110 10.67 -6.75 -21.28
N ILE A 111 11.88 -7.33 -21.24
CA ILE A 111 12.79 -7.45 -22.38
C ILE A 111 12.14 -8.21 -23.52
N ALA A 112 11.41 -9.30 -23.23
CA ALA A 112 10.68 -10.07 -24.24
C ALA A 112 9.58 -9.23 -24.93
N ASP A 113 8.89 -8.39 -24.18
CA ASP A 113 7.90 -7.45 -24.72
C ASP A 113 8.55 -6.38 -25.60
N TYR A 114 9.66 -5.76 -25.13
CA TYR A 114 10.39 -4.79 -25.95
C TYR A 114 10.96 -5.42 -27.22
N ASN A 115 11.37 -6.70 -27.21
CA ASN A 115 11.74 -7.41 -28.43
C ASN A 115 10.57 -7.46 -29.44
N SER A 116 9.36 -7.63 -28.96
CA SER A 116 8.17 -7.64 -29.80
C SER A 116 7.78 -6.24 -30.29
N ALA A 117 7.83 -5.23 -29.41
CA ALA A 117 7.59 -3.83 -29.76
C ALA A 117 8.59 -3.32 -30.81
N ILE A 118 9.88 -3.63 -30.66
CA ILE A 118 10.94 -3.26 -31.63
C ILE A 118 10.74 -3.94 -32.99
N ARG A 119 10.28 -5.18 -33.02
CA ARG A 119 9.97 -5.87 -34.31
C ARG A 119 8.84 -5.16 -35.06
N LEU A 120 7.83 -4.65 -34.32
CA LEU A 120 6.70 -3.94 -34.91
C LEU A 120 7.09 -2.50 -35.33
N GLU A 121 7.88 -1.81 -34.49
CA GLU A 121 8.32 -0.43 -34.73
C GLU A 121 9.82 -0.27 -34.47
N PRO A 122 10.71 -0.65 -35.42
CA PRO A 122 12.17 -0.62 -35.23
C PRO A 122 12.78 0.78 -35.08
N ARG A 123 12.04 1.82 -35.46
CA ARG A 123 12.50 3.20 -35.43
C ARG A 123 12.21 3.92 -34.12
N ASN A 124 11.45 3.33 -33.22
CA ASN A 124 11.15 3.92 -31.94
C ASN A 124 12.31 3.76 -30.97
N ARG A 125 13.09 4.85 -30.78
CA ARG A 125 14.28 4.85 -29.93
C ARG A 125 13.98 4.54 -28.46
N ASN A 126 12.73 4.83 -27.99
CA ASN A 126 12.36 4.62 -26.59
C ASN A 126 12.29 3.12 -26.26
N TYR A 127 11.85 2.27 -27.19
CA TYR A 127 11.79 0.82 -26.97
C TYR A 127 13.20 0.22 -26.82
N TRP A 128 14.15 0.66 -27.65
CA TRP A 128 15.55 0.24 -27.55
C TRP A 128 16.18 0.70 -26.24
N PHE A 129 15.93 1.96 -25.87
CA PHE A 129 16.42 2.54 -24.62
C PHE A 129 15.84 1.83 -23.39
N ASN A 130 14.51 1.63 -23.34
CA ASN A 130 13.85 0.95 -22.23
C ASN A 130 14.32 -0.52 -22.11
N ARG A 131 14.58 -1.19 -23.23
CA ARG A 131 15.14 -2.54 -23.21
C ARG A 131 16.56 -2.56 -22.62
N ALA A 132 17.41 -1.64 -23.04
CA ALA A 132 18.78 -1.50 -22.47
C ALA A 132 18.71 -1.21 -20.96
N LEU A 133 17.77 -0.37 -20.53
CA LEU A 133 17.53 -0.09 -19.13
C LEU A 133 17.10 -1.35 -18.37
N CYS A 134 16.19 -2.17 -18.94
CA CYS A 134 15.82 -3.46 -18.36
C CYS A 134 17.02 -4.42 -18.24
N GLN A 135 17.92 -4.45 -19.22
CA GLN A 135 19.15 -5.25 -19.14
C GLN A 135 20.05 -4.79 -17.98
N MET A 136 20.18 -3.48 -17.78
CA MET A 136 20.96 -2.91 -16.67
C MET A 136 20.33 -3.30 -15.31
N GLU A 137 19.02 -3.12 -15.15
CA GLU A 137 18.30 -3.47 -13.93
C GLU A 137 18.33 -4.97 -13.62
N ALA A 138 18.33 -5.81 -14.67
CA ALA A 138 18.55 -7.25 -14.57
C ALA A 138 20.03 -7.62 -14.29
N LYS A 139 20.92 -6.62 -14.16
CA LYS A 139 22.36 -6.76 -13.96
C LYS A 139 23.11 -7.43 -15.14
N ASN A 140 22.51 -7.44 -16.31
CA ASN A 140 23.12 -7.91 -17.55
C ASN A 140 23.93 -6.80 -18.22
N TYR A 141 24.95 -6.27 -17.53
CA TYR A 141 25.68 -5.05 -17.91
C TYR A 141 26.29 -5.11 -19.29
N ASP A 142 26.88 -6.24 -19.70
CA ASP A 142 27.50 -6.40 -21.01
C ASP A 142 26.47 -6.30 -22.14
N LYS A 143 25.28 -6.88 -21.95
CA LYS A 143 24.19 -6.77 -22.92
C LYS A 143 23.66 -5.34 -22.98
N ALA A 144 23.50 -4.68 -21.80
CA ALA A 144 23.09 -3.29 -21.73
C ALA A 144 24.06 -2.37 -22.50
N GLN A 145 25.37 -2.58 -22.38
CA GLN A 145 26.39 -1.82 -23.14
C GLN A 145 26.24 -2.01 -24.63
N LEU A 146 26.14 -3.26 -25.13
CA LEU A 146 25.99 -3.56 -26.57
C LEU A 146 24.70 -2.92 -27.14
N GLU A 147 23.61 -2.96 -26.39
CA GLU A 147 22.37 -2.30 -26.80
C GLU A 147 22.51 -0.79 -26.84
N LEU A 148 23.15 -0.19 -25.83
CA LEU A 148 23.39 1.24 -25.77
C LEU A 148 24.31 1.69 -26.89
N ASP A 149 25.33 0.89 -27.29
CA ASP A 149 26.15 1.16 -28.47
C ASP A 149 25.31 1.18 -29.75
N THR A 150 24.34 0.28 -29.84
CA THR A 150 23.38 0.27 -30.95
C THR A 150 22.53 1.52 -30.96
N VAL A 151 21.99 1.91 -29.79
CA VAL A 151 21.15 3.13 -29.62
C VAL A 151 21.94 4.37 -29.99
N ILE A 152 23.17 4.53 -29.48
CA ILE A 152 24.04 5.67 -29.72
C ILE A 152 24.47 5.74 -31.22
N THR A 153 24.69 4.61 -31.85
CA THR A 153 25.03 4.57 -33.27
C THR A 153 23.86 5.01 -34.15
N LYS A 154 22.62 4.58 -33.82
CA LYS A 154 21.42 4.93 -34.58
C LYS A 154 20.93 6.36 -34.29
N TRP A 155 21.05 6.82 -33.06
CA TRP A 155 20.56 8.14 -32.60
C TRP A 155 21.63 8.87 -31.80
N LYS A 156 22.60 9.48 -32.53
CA LYS A 156 23.80 10.13 -31.98
C LYS A 156 23.48 11.33 -31.06
N ASP A 157 22.32 11.93 -31.21
CA ASP A 157 21.82 13.07 -30.46
C ASP A 157 21.04 12.68 -29.19
N TYR A 158 20.86 11.38 -28.93
CA TYR A 158 20.03 10.91 -27.81
C TYR A 158 20.83 10.85 -26.50
N SER A 159 20.98 12.00 -25.81
CA SER A 159 21.79 12.18 -24.58
C SER A 159 21.50 11.13 -23.50
N ASN A 160 20.22 10.73 -23.33
CA ASN A 160 19.84 9.76 -22.31
C ASN A 160 20.56 8.40 -22.47
N ALA A 161 20.88 7.98 -23.71
CA ALA A 161 21.61 6.74 -23.92
C ALA A 161 23.06 6.82 -23.40
N TYR A 162 23.67 8.00 -23.52
CA TYR A 162 25.02 8.25 -22.97
C TYR A 162 24.99 8.29 -21.44
N SER A 163 23.97 8.94 -20.83
CA SER A 163 23.81 8.92 -19.37
C SER A 163 23.61 7.50 -18.84
N LEU A 164 22.73 6.72 -19.47
CA LEU A 164 22.49 5.33 -19.05
C LEU A 164 23.75 4.47 -19.21
N LYS A 165 24.53 4.71 -20.26
CA LYS A 165 25.80 4.00 -20.45
C LYS A 165 26.84 4.36 -19.38
N ALA A 166 26.90 5.63 -18.96
CA ALA A 166 27.69 6.05 -17.82
C ALA A 166 27.27 5.33 -16.53
N GLU A 167 25.97 5.20 -16.31
CA GLU A 167 25.42 4.50 -15.15
C GLU A 167 25.76 3.01 -15.15
N VAL A 168 25.68 2.32 -16.30
CA VAL A 168 26.13 0.93 -16.44
C VAL A 168 27.59 0.77 -16.00
N TYR A 169 28.48 1.69 -16.40
CA TYR A 169 29.87 1.67 -15.96
C TYR A 169 30.04 1.95 -14.47
N LEU A 170 29.22 2.81 -13.88
CA LEU A 170 29.23 3.03 -12.43
C LEU A 170 28.86 1.76 -11.65
N HIS A 171 27.86 1.01 -12.12
CA HIS A 171 27.53 -0.28 -11.54
C HIS A 171 28.64 -1.32 -11.65
N GLN A 172 29.46 -1.24 -12.72
CA GLN A 172 30.66 -2.04 -12.89
C GLN A 172 31.89 -1.47 -12.16
N LYS A 173 31.74 -0.34 -11.43
CA LYS A 173 32.80 0.39 -10.71
C LYS A 173 33.89 0.97 -11.61
N ASP A 174 33.65 1.11 -12.89
CA ASP A 174 34.53 1.80 -13.83
C ASP A 174 34.19 3.28 -13.91
N THR A 175 34.68 4.04 -12.94
CA THR A 175 34.39 5.47 -12.82
C THR A 175 35.03 6.30 -13.93
N VAL A 176 36.07 5.80 -14.57
CA VAL A 176 36.76 6.52 -15.67
C VAL A 176 35.93 6.50 -16.95
N GLN A 177 35.42 5.32 -17.33
CA GLN A 177 34.52 5.22 -18.47
C GLN A 177 33.17 5.90 -18.18
N ALA A 178 32.65 5.78 -16.96
CA ALA A 178 31.43 6.46 -16.56
C ALA A 178 31.53 7.97 -16.77
N GLU A 179 32.63 8.61 -16.35
CA GLU A 179 32.83 10.05 -16.50
C GLU A 179 32.88 10.45 -17.97
N LYS A 180 33.60 9.69 -18.80
CA LYS A 180 33.71 9.93 -20.25
C LYS A 180 32.34 9.94 -20.93
N TRP A 181 31.48 8.96 -20.63
CA TRP A 181 30.13 8.87 -21.22
C TRP A 181 29.19 9.93 -20.67
N LEU A 182 29.31 10.25 -19.39
CA LEU A 182 28.55 11.33 -18.76
C LEU A 182 28.90 12.70 -19.34
N ASP A 183 30.18 12.96 -19.61
CA ASP A 183 30.63 14.19 -20.29
C ASP A 183 30.07 14.32 -21.71
N GLN A 184 29.96 13.21 -22.45
CA GLN A 184 29.31 13.21 -23.77
C GLN A 184 27.80 13.50 -23.63
N SER A 185 27.11 12.92 -22.62
CA SER A 185 25.72 13.22 -22.37
C SER A 185 25.48 14.71 -22.07
N LEU A 186 26.30 15.29 -21.18
CA LEU A 186 26.19 16.69 -20.78
C LEU A 186 26.59 17.68 -21.90
N LYS A 187 27.46 17.26 -22.87
CA LYS A 187 27.72 18.03 -24.09
C LYS A 187 26.51 18.09 -25.01
N LEU A 188 25.74 16.98 -25.11
CA LEU A 188 24.53 16.91 -25.95
C LEU A 188 23.35 17.59 -25.28
N ASN A 189 23.20 17.43 -23.97
CA ASN A 189 22.14 18.05 -23.20
C ASN A 189 22.68 18.64 -21.88
N PRO A 190 23.14 19.88 -21.86
CA PRO A 190 23.62 20.52 -20.64
C PRO A 190 22.54 20.87 -19.63
N TYR A 191 21.25 20.68 -19.98
CA TYR A 191 20.08 20.98 -19.14
C TYR A 191 19.58 19.73 -18.39
N ASP A 192 20.27 18.60 -18.50
CA ASP A 192 19.90 17.36 -17.82
C ASP A 192 20.31 17.41 -16.34
N GLY A 193 19.35 17.72 -15.47
CA GLY A 193 19.56 17.79 -14.03
C GLY A 193 19.99 16.47 -13.42
N ASP A 194 19.55 15.31 -13.96
CA ASP A 194 19.94 13.98 -13.46
C ASP A 194 21.39 13.65 -13.80
N ALA A 195 21.82 13.98 -15.00
CA ALA A 195 23.21 13.85 -15.38
C ALA A 195 24.15 14.69 -14.50
N TRP A 196 23.74 15.90 -14.12
CA TRP A 196 24.47 16.73 -13.17
C TRP A 196 24.48 16.14 -11.75
N ILE A 197 23.38 15.51 -11.30
CA ILE A 197 23.35 14.77 -10.03
C ILE A 197 24.38 13.64 -10.06
N THR A 198 24.39 12.84 -11.12
CA THR A 198 25.36 11.73 -11.28
C THR A 198 26.81 12.22 -11.20
N ARG A 199 27.11 13.32 -11.90
CA ARG A 199 28.44 13.96 -11.85
C ARG A 199 28.79 14.40 -10.44
N ALA A 200 27.85 14.97 -9.71
CA ALA A 200 28.05 15.41 -8.35
C ALA A 200 28.34 14.24 -7.40
N TYR A 201 27.62 13.14 -7.52
CA TYR A 201 27.91 11.95 -6.69
C TYR A 201 29.28 11.36 -6.96
N MET A 202 29.72 11.34 -8.21
CA MET A 202 31.09 10.94 -8.55
C MET A 202 32.14 11.85 -7.90
N ALA A 203 31.92 13.16 -7.96
CA ALA A 203 32.79 14.16 -7.33
C ALA A 203 32.78 14.04 -5.79
N LEU A 204 31.62 13.81 -5.17
CA LEU A 204 31.51 13.59 -3.71
C LEU A 204 32.29 12.33 -3.28
N ALA A 205 32.16 11.23 -4.02
CA ALA A 205 32.87 9.99 -3.74
C ALA A 205 34.41 10.17 -3.81
N ARG A 206 34.91 11.05 -4.71
CA ARG A 206 36.31 11.42 -4.84
C ARG A 206 36.73 12.56 -3.90
N LYS A 207 35.80 13.13 -3.10
CA LYS A 207 36.03 14.29 -2.24
C LYS A 207 36.44 15.56 -3.01
N GLU A 208 36.00 15.67 -4.24
CA GLU A 208 36.19 16.84 -5.11
C GLU A 208 35.08 17.88 -4.83
N TRP A 209 35.17 18.47 -3.64
CA TRP A 209 34.06 19.25 -3.06
C TRP A 209 33.60 20.45 -3.88
N LYS A 210 34.54 21.14 -4.56
CA LYS A 210 34.24 22.28 -5.44
C LYS A 210 33.44 21.82 -6.67
N VAL A 211 33.92 20.73 -7.33
CA VAL A 211 33.22 20.14 -8.47
C VAL A 211 31.83 19.65 -8.11
N ALA A 212 31.71 19.07 -6.93
CA ALA A 212 30.40 18.63 -6.41
C ALA A 212 29.44 19.81 -6.17
N ASP A 213 29.90 20.91 -5.55
CA ASP A 213 29.06 22.13 -5.34
C ASP A 213 28.61 22.73 -6.67
N GLU A 214 29.50 22.85 -7.65
CA GLU A 214 29.17 23.35 -9.00
C GLU A 214 28.17 22.46 -9.72
N ALA A 215 28.36 21.15 -9.71
CA ALA A 215 27.46 20.18 -10.34
C ALA A 215 26.07 20.18 -9.70
N LEU A 216 26.01 20.19 -8.36
CA LEU A 216 24.73 20.27 -7.63
C LEU A 216 24.03 21.61 -7.81
N THR A 217 24.79 22.70 -7.95
CA THR A 217 24.21 24.01 -8.25
C THR A 217 23.54 24.00 -9.63
N LYS A 218 24.16 23.40 -10.65
CA LYS A 218 23.56 23.21 -11.97
C LYS A 218 22.34 22.29 -11.89
N SER A 219 22.47 21.17 -11.19
CA SER A 219 21.35 20.25 -11.00
C SER A 219 20.14 20.95 -10.37
N LEU A 220 20.32 21.70 -9.29
CA LEU A 220 19.26 22.42 -8.59
C LEU A 220 18.66 23.55 -9.41
N HIS A 221 19.42 24.13 -10.35
CA HIS A 221 18.87 25.08 -11.31
C HIS A 221 17.80 24.43 -12.22
N PHE A 222 18.01 23.18 -12.64
CA PHE A 222 17.08 22.45 -13.50
C PHE A 222 16.04 21.62 -12.72
N LYS A 223 16.39 21.21 -11.49
CA LYS A 223 15.53 20.42 -10.60
C LYS A 223 15.48 21.03 -9.19
N PRO A 224 14.81 22.19 -9.01
CA PRO A 224 14.86 22.93 -7.76
C PRO A 224 14.19 22.23 -6.56
N ASN A 225 13.38 21.18 -6.81
CA ASN A 225 12.67 20.47 -5.75
C ASN A 225 13.38 19.18 -5.28
N ASN A 226 14.65 18.99 -5.63
CA ASN A 226 15.40 17.81 -5.21
C ASN A 226 16.06 18.03 -3.84
N VAL A 227 15.42 17.53 -2.80
CA VAL A 227 15.85 17.65 -1.39
C VAL A 227 17.26 17.09 -1.18
N ASN A 228 17.57 15.91 -1.75
CA ASN A 228 18.87 15.26 -1.58
C ASN A 228 20.02 16.08 -2.20
N SER A 229 19.75 16.76 -3.32
CA SER A 229 20.74 17.65 -3.92
C SER A 229 21.10 18.84 -3.02
N TYR A 230 20.15 19.40 -2.27
CA TYR A 230 20.45 20.43 -1.28
C TYR A 230 21.30 19.88 -0.14
N ILE A 231 20.92 18.72 0.44
CA ILE A 231 21.68 18.08 1.55
C ILE A 231 23.12 17.78 1.12
N ASN A 232 23.31 17.23 -0.07
CA ASN A 232 24.63 16.89 -0.58
C ASN A 232 25.44 18.14 -0.97
N ARG A 233 24.78 19.20 -1.46
CA ARG A 233 25.46 20.48 -1.71
C ARG A 233 25.91 21.15 -0.40
N ALA A 234 25.09 21.06 0.64
CA ALA A 234 25.48 21.52 1.98
C ALA A 234 26.74 20.80 2.47
N LEU A 235 26.82 19.47 2.29
CA LEU A 235 28.03 18.70 2.61
C LEU A 235 29.26 19.20 1.83
N ALA A 236 29.14 19.39 0.53
CA ALA A 236 30.23 19.92 -0.29
C ALA A 236 30.65 21.32 0.20
N ARG A 237 29.68 22.21 0.48
CA ARG A 237 29.90 23.57 0.97
C ARG A 237 30.56 23.63 2.34
N ILE A 238 30.23 22.72 3.24
CA ILE A 238 30.93 22.62 4.54
C ILE A 238 32.40 22.33 4.32
N ASN A 239 32.73 21.37 3.43
CA ASN A 239 34.11 20.97 3.17
C ASN A 239 34.92 22.02 2.41
N ILE A 240 34.29 22.98 1.74
CA ILE A 240 34.96 24.15 1.13
C ILE A 240 34.84 25.41 2.01
N ASN A 241 34.43 25.25 3.27
CA ASN A 241 34.25 26.31 4.27
C ASN A 241 33.19 27.37 3.90
N ASN A 242 32.22 27.04 3.06
CA ASN A 242 31.06 27.88 2.75
C ASN A 242 29.90 27.57 3.72
N LEU A 243 30.08 27.87 5.00
CA LEU A 243 29.14 27.51 6.05
C LEU A 243 27.78 28.19 5.91
N ARG A 244 27.76 29.47 5.44
CA ARG A 244 26.51 30.20 5.20
C ARG A 244 25.68 29.55 4.10
N GLY A 245 26.34 29.20 2.98
CA GLY A 245 25.67 28.49 1.87
C GLY A 245 25.14 27.11 2.27
N ALA A 246 25.89 26.38 3.12
CA ALA A 246 25.46 25.08 3.62
C ALA A 246 24.24 25.18 4.54
N MET A 247 24.18 26.21 5.42
CA MET A 247 23.00 26.44 6.27
C MET A 247 21.76 26.74 5.43
N SER A 248 21.89 27.61 4.41
CA SER A 248 20.80 27.93 3.48
C SER A 248 20.31 26.69 2.71
N ASP A 249 21.19 25.77 2.36
CA ASP A 249 20.83 24.52 1.70
C ASP A 249 20.03 23.58 2.62
N TYR A 250 20.44 23.45 3.90
CA TYR A 250 19.66 22.67 4.86
C TYR A 250 18.27 23.29 5.14
N ASP A 251 18.20 24.62 5.22
CA ASP A 251 16.92 25.32 5.38
C ASP A 251 16.01 25.06 4.16
N ALA A 252 16.54 25.18 2.93
CA ALA A 252 15.80 24.87 1.71
C ALA A 252 15.36 23.40 1.64
N ALA A 253 16.20 22.47 2.08
CA ALA A 253 15.84 21.05 2.13
C ALA A 253 14.66 20.79 3.08
N ILE A 254 14.64 21.46 4.24
CA ILE A 254 13.58 21.34 5.25
C ILE A 254 12.30 22.06 4.80
N ASP A 255 12.41 23.19 4.11
CA ASP A 255 11.24 23.89 3.53
C ASP A 255 10.55 23.02 2.47
N LEU A 256 11.30 22.25 1.68
CA LEU A 256 10.77 21.31 0.68
C LEU A 256 10.22 20.02 1.30
N ASP A 257 10.88 19.48 2.31
CA ASP A 257 10.47 18.31 3.05
C ASP A 257 10.64 18.50 4.56
N PRO A 258 9.62 19.07 5.25
CA PRO A 258 9.67 19.35 6.68
C PRO A 258 9.86 18.09 7.56
N HIS A 259 9.66 16.90 6.98
CA HIS A 259 9.84 15.63 7.70
C HIS A 259 11.18 14.94 7.42
N ASN A 260 12.07 15.58 6.70
CA ASN A 260 13.39 15.03 6.38
C ASN A 260 14.30 15.03 7.61
N PHE A 261 14.37 13.89 8.29
CA PHE A 261 15.18 13.75 9.51
C PHE A 261 16.66 13.96 9.27
N LEU A 262 17.18 13.62 8.07
CA LEU A 262 18.60 13.77 7.74
C LEU A 262 19.00 15.25 7.61
N ALA A 263 18.14 16.08 6.99
CA ALA A 263 18.35 17.52 6.89
C ALA A 263 18.35 18.17 8.27
N HIS A 264 17.38 17.83 9.15
CA HIS A 264 17.36 18.31 10.53
C HIS A 264 18.58 17.85 11.32
N TYR A 265 18.97 16.58 11.22
CA TYR A 265 20.13 16.04 11.93
C TYR A 265 21.41 16.78 11.54
N ASN A 266 21.68 16.91 10.24
CA ASN A 266 22.87 17.56 9.72
C ASN A 266 22.89 19.07 10.04
N ARG A 267 21.73 19.75 9.94
CA ARG A 267 21.61 21.15 10.36
C ARG A 267 21.88 21.31 11.85
N GLY A 268 21.39 20.39 12.68
CA GLY A 268 21.69 20.35 14.12
C GLY A 268 23.18 20.25 14.38
N LEU A 269 23.89 19.32 13.73
CA LEU A 269 25.34 19.20 13.85
C LEU A 269 26.08 20.48 13.40
N MET A 270 25.64 21.10 12.32
CA MET A 270 26.21 22.34 11.86
C MET A 270 26.00 23.50 12.84
N ARG A 271 24.79 23.60 13.44
CA ARG A 271 24.48 24.58 14.51
C ARG A 271 25.36 24.40 15.73
N VAL A 272 25.67 23.13 16.08
CA VAL A 272 26.67 22.84 17.15
C VAL A 272 28.04 23.47 16.86
N GLN A 273 28.52 23.28 15.60
CA GLN A 273 29.80 23.85 15.18
C GLN A 273 29.80 25.39 15.18
N LEU A 274 28.65 26.01 14.91
CA LEU A 274 28.49 27.46 14.93
C LEU A 274 28.19 28.01 16.32
N GLY A 275 28.05 27.16 17.35
CA GLY A 275 27.74 27.54 18.72
C GLY A 275 26.28 27.89 18.98
N ASP A 276 25.38 27.60 18.08
CA ASP A 276 23.93 27.79 18.23
C ASP A 276 23.28 26.54 18.87
N ASP A 277 23.69 26.31 20.12
CA ASP A 277 23.35 25.10 20.88
C ASP A 277 21.84 24.94 21.09
N ASN A 278 21.08 26.00 21.30
CA ASN A 278 19.64 25.93 21.56
C ASN A 278 18.85 25.53 20.32
N ARG A 279 19.17 26.08 19.14
CA ARG A 279 18.53 25.68 17.91
C ARG A 279 18.98 24.30 17.48
N ALA A 280 20.21 23.88 17.78
CA ALA A 280 20.67 22.50 17.55
C ALA A 280 19.85 21.50 18.40
N ILE A 281 19.54 21.81 19.66
CA ILE A 281 18.66 20.98 20.50
C ILE A 281 17.27 20.81 19.81
N THR A 282 16.71 21.89 19.28
CA THR A 282 15.40 21.83 18.59
C THR A 282 15.44 20.90 17.37
N ASP A 283 16.52 20.93 16.59
CA ASP A 283 16.68 20.03 15.45
C ASP A 283 16.79 18.56 15.91
N PHE A 284 17.56 18.27 16.95
CA PHE A 284 17.64 16.90 17.49
C PHE A 284 16.34 16.45 18.18
N ASP A 285 15.58 17.34 18.81
CA ASP A 285 14.24 17.03 19.33
C ASP A 285 13.31 16.55 18.23
N PHE A 286 13.35 17.22 17.07
CA PHE A 286 12.57 16.81 15.91
C PHE A 286 12.98 15.43 15.44
N VAL A 287 14.29 15.18 15.25
CA VAL A 287 14.80 13.85 14.81
C VAL A 287 14.36 12.76 15.78
N ILE A 288 14.48 12.98 17.09
CA ILE A 288 14.11 12.00 18.12
C ILE A 288 12.59 11.76 18.15
N LYS A 289 11.79 12.79 17.87
CA LYS A 289 10.33 12.65 17.74
C LYS A 289 9.96 11.74 16.58
N MET A 290 10.64 11.87 15.44
CA MET A 290 10.42 11.05 14.25
C MET A 290 11.01 9.65 14.40
N GLU A 291 12.20 9.54 14.95
CA GLU A 291 12.97 8.32 15.19
C GLU A 291 13.40 8.18 16.65
N PRO A 292 12.53 7.66 17.55
CA PRO A 292 12.82 7.55 18.98
C PRO A 292 14.02 6.65 19.33
N LYS A 293 14.50 5.86 18.38
CA LYS A 293 15.68 4.99 18.52
C LYS A 293 16.93 5.55 17.81
N ASN A 294 16.91 6.80 17.39
CA ASN A 294 18.08 7.44 16.83
C ASN A 294 19.05 7.84 17.94
N PHE A 295 19.86 6.88 18.39
CA PHE A 295 20.78 7.07 19.52
C PHE A 295 21.86 8.10 19.25
N MET A 296 22.20 8.37 17.98
CA MET A 296 23.13 9.43 17.62
C MET A 296 22.55 10.83 17.95
N ALA A 297 21.31 11.07 17.55
CA ALA A 297 20.62 12.32 17.87
C ALA A 297 20.43 12.49 19.40
N ILE A 298 20.04 11.41 20.11
CA ILE A 298 19.90 11.43 21.58
C ILE A 298 21.22 11.78 22.26
N PHE A 299 22.33 11.19 21.82
CA PHE A 299 23.65 11.46 22.40
C PHE A 299 24.10 12.90 22.11
N ASN A 300 23.97 13.40 20.90
CA ASN A 300 24.30 14.79 20.57
C ASN A 300 23.46 15.79 21.36
N ARG A 301 22.15 15.51 21.55
CA ARG A 301 21.29 16.32 22.40
C ARG A 301 21.74 16.26 23.87
N ALA A 302 22.16 15.10 24.36
CA ALA A 302 22.69 14.96 25.73
C ALA A 302 23.92 15.84 25.95
N LEU A 303 24.88 15.85 25.01
CA LEU A 303 26.06 16.72 25.05
C LEU A 303 25.68 18.20 25.10
N LEU A 304 24.68 18.61 24.31
CA LEU A 304 24.20 19.99 24.31
C LEU A 304 23.49 20.37 25.61
N HIS A 305 22.67 19.46 26.15
CA HIS A 305 22.03 19.68 27.45
C HIS A 305 23.07 19.78 28.60
N ASP A 306 24.16 19.01 28.56
CA ASP A 306 25.26 19.13 29.49
C ASP A 306 25.97 20.48 29.33
N LYS A 307 26.30 20.87 28.09
CA LYS A 307 26.94 22.16 27.77
C LYS A 307 26.10 23.37 28.20
N THR A 308 24.78 23.33 27.98
CA THR A 308 23.83 24.40 28.31
C THR A 308 23.40 24.37 29.78
N GLY A 309 23.89 23.43 30.60
CA GLY A 309 23.59 23.34 32.02
C GLY A 309 22.30 22.61 32.41
N ASN A 310 21.56 22.07 31.44
CA ASN A 310 20.36 21.25 31.69
C ASN A 310 20.74 19.81 32.06
N LEU A 311 21.45 19.67 33.19
CA LEU A 311 22.07 18.42 33.61
C LEU A 311 21.08 17.25 33.77
N LYS A 312 19.83 17.54 34.22
CA LYS A 312 18.81 16.51 34.38
C LYS A 312 18.35 15.93 33.04
N ALA A 313 18.24 16.76 32.01
CA ALA A 313 17.92 16.32 30.67
C ALA A 313 19.09 15.51 30.05
N ALA A 314 20.32 16.03 30.21
CA ALA A 314 21.53 15.33 29.79
C ALA A 314 21.61 13.90 30.36
N ILE A 315 21.38 13.74 31.66
CA ILE A 315 21.41 12.46 32.37
C ILE A 315 20.33 11.50 31.80
N ARG A 316 19.12 11.98 31.50
CA ARG A 316 18.07 11.16 30.90
C ARG A 316 18.50 10.61 29.52
N ASP A 317 19.02 11.49 28.68
CA ASP A 317 19.46 11.15 27.35
C ASP A 317 20.66 10.19 27.35
N TYR A 318 21.70 10.49 28.16
CA TYR A 318 22.82 9.56 28.37
C TYR A 318 22.35 8.20 28.89
N THR A 319 21.38 8.17 29.81
CA THR A 319 20.83 6.91 30.33
C THR A 319 20.16 6.10 29.25
N THR A 320 19.40 6.74 28.35
CA THR A 320 18.76 6.08 27.21
C THR A 320 19.80 5.41 26.31
N VAL A 321 20.87 6.12 25.96
CA VAL A 321 21.96 5.56 25.14
C VAL A 321 22.71 4.44 25.86
N ILE A 322 23.04 4.61 27.15
CA ILE A 322 23.76 3.62 27.97
C ILE A 322 22.93 2.34 28.15
N ASN A 323 21.63 2.44 28.32
CA ASN A 323 20.74 1.27 28.41
C ASN A 323 20.77 0.42 27.13
N GLN A 324 20.89 1.05 25.98
CA GLN A 324 21.02 0.35 24.69
C GLN A 324 22.44 -0.17 24.48
N PHE A 325 23.45 0.60 24.91
CA PHE A 325 24.87 0.34 24.74
C PHE A 325 25.60 0.37 26.09
N PRO A 326 25.51 -0.68 26.92
CA PRO A 326 26.01 -0.68 28.29
C PRO A 326 27.51 -0.42 28.45
N ASN A 327 28.31 -0.65 27.39
CA ASN A 327 29.78 -0.43 27.39
C ASN A 327 30.17 0.84 26.62
N PHE A 328 29.24 1.77 26.47
CA PHE A 328 29.54 3.08 25.88
C PHE A 328 30.23 3.97 26.92
N TRP A 329 31.57 3.83 27.02
CA TRP A 329 32.39 4.46 28.08
C TRP A 329 32.32 5.96 28.06
N THR A 330 32.29 6.60 26.88
CA THR A 330 32.17 8.05 26.73
C THR A 330 30.85 8.55 27.34
N GLY A 331 29.73 7.85 27.06
CA GLY A 331 28.43 8.20 27.66
C GLY A 331 28.40 8.02 29.18
N LEU A 332 29.01 6.94 29.68
CA LEU A 332 29.14 6.71 31.13
C LEU A 332 29.98 7.82 31.81
N SER A 333 31.13 8.22 31.24
CA SER A 333 31.97 9.28 31.70
C SER A 333 31.25 10.65 31.73
N ALA A 334 30.56 10.97 30.63
CA ALA A 334 29.78 12.20 30.52
C ALA A 334 28.64 12.24 31.56
N ARG A 335 27.92 11.10 31.74
CA ARG A 335 26.86 11.01 32.76
C ARG A 335 27.40 11.13 34.18
N ALA A 336 28.53 10.49 34.47
CA ALA A 336 29.22 10.65 35.77
C ALA A 336 29.60 12.09 36.05
N HIS A 337 30.12 12.81 35.06
CA HIS A 337 30.42 14.23 35.15
C HIS A 337 29.16 15.07 35.50
N CYS A 338 28.04 14.82 34.82
CA CYS A 338 26.77 15.46 35.12
C CYS A 338 26.28 15.15 36.56
N TYR A 339 26.43 13.90 37.02
CA TYR A 339 26.09 13.53 38.41
C TYR A 339 26.94 14.26 39.42
N ARG A 340 28.27 14.42 39.20
CA ARG A 340 29.14 15.20 40.10
C ARG A 340 28.72 16.66 40.16
N ARG A 341 28.41 17.29 39.04
CA ARG A 341 27.91 18.69 38.99
C ARG A 341 26.59 18.88 39.74
N LEU A 342 25.78 17.85 39.89
CA LEU A 342 24.54 17.84 40.68
C LEU A 342 24.72 17.38 42.11
N GLY A 343 25.97 17.13 42.59
CA GLY A 343 26.26 16.63 43.93
C GLY A 343 25.85 15.16 44.18
N MET A 344 25.51 14.41 43.11
CA MET A 344 25.10 12.99 43.19
C MET A 344 26.33 12.06 43.15
N THR A 345 27.29 12.23 44.10
CA THR A 345 28.60 11.57 44.08
C THR A 345 28.51 10.03 43.99
N ALA A 346 27.65 9.40 44.77
CA ALA A 346 27.48 7.95 44.74
C ALA A 346 27.07 7.40 43.36
N LYS A 347 26.24 8.13 42.58
CA LYS A 347 25.85 7.73 41.21
C LYS A 347 27.01 7.92 40.24
N ALA A 348 27.80 8.98 40.41
CA ALA A 348 28.99 9.23 39.61
C ALA A 348 30.01 8.10 39.80
N GLU A 349 30.29 7.74 41.04
CA GLU A 349 31.24 6.69 41.42
C GLU A 349 30.83 5.30 40.83
N LEU A 350 29.54 5.01 40.78
CA LEU A 350 29.05 3.77 40.12
C LEU A 350 29.40 3.71 38.63
N ASP A 351 29.23 4.79 37.90
CA ASP A 351 29.57 4.82 36.47
C ASP A 351 31.09 4.78 36.26
N GLU A 352 31.87 5.54 37.09
CA GLU A 352 33.33 5.54 37.07
C GLU A 352 33.90 4.16 37.44
N PHE A 353 33.32 3.50 38.44
CA PHE A 353 33.72 2.12 38.80
C PHE A 353 33.48 1.13 37.70
N ARG A 354 32.38 1.27 36.94
CA ARG A 354 32.13 0.44 35.77
C ARG A 354 33.22 0.59 34.69
N ILE A 355 33.65 1.84 34.44
CA ILE A 355 34.73 2.15 33.51
C ILE A 355 36.03 1.57 34.01
N PHE A 356 36.39 1.82 35.31
CA PHE A 356 37.60 1.30 35.93
C PHE A 356 37.68 -0.23 35.88
N LYS A 357 36.59 -0.91 36.26
CA LYS A 357 36.51 -2.38 36.21
C LYS A 357 36.73 -2.93 34.80
N ALA A 358 36.19 -2.26 33.78
CA ALA A 358 36.40 -2.66 32.39
C ALA A 358 37.86 -2.50 31.93
N GLN A 359 38.52 -1.41 32.34
CA GLN A 359 39.94 -1.15 32.07
C GLN A 359 40.83 -2.17 32.77
N MET A 360 40.56 -2.48 34.05
CA MET A 360 41.32 -3.50 34.81
C MET A 360 41.15 -4.90 34.21
N ASN A 361 39.93 -5.29 33.84
CA ASN A 361 39.69 -6.57 33.19
C ASN A 361 40.45 -6.72 31.87
N LYS A 362 40.60 -5.63 31.12
CA LYS A 362 41.39 -5.61 29.87
C LYS A 362 42.88 -5.81 30.14
N HIS A 363 43.41 -5.17 31.15
CA HIS A 363 44.84 -5.32 31.58
C HIS A 363 45.17 -6.72 32.15
N LEU A 364 44.22 -7.30 32.89
CA LEU A 364 44.37 -8.63 33.45
C LEU A 364 44.07 -9.76 32.47
N GLY A 365 43.73 -9.44 31.22
CA GLY A 365 43.37 -10.48 30.20
C GLY A 365 42.12 -11.29 30.53
N ILE A 366 41.32 -10.84 31.52
CA ILE A 366 40.10 -11.52 31.93
C ILE A 366 38.99 -11.26 30.91
N GLN A 367 38.74 -12.27 30.08
CA GLN A 367 37.60 -12.21 29.14
C GLN A 367 36.40 -12.95 29.76
N PRO A 368 35.19 -12.37 29.72
CA PRO A 368 33.97 -13.07 30.09
C PRO A 368 33.79 -14.33 29.22
N ARG A 369 33.51 -15.49 29.85
CA ARG A 369 33.17 -16.74 29.12
C ARG A 369 31.76 -16.63 28.52
N TRP A 370 31.63 -15.94 27.41
CA TRP A 370 30.37 -15.84 26.70
C TRP A 370 30.32 -16.78 25.49
N SER A 371 29.12 -17.25 25.15
CA SER A 371 28.91 -18.02 23.94
C SER A 371 29.25 -17.17 22.68
N ALA A 372 29.57 -17.83 21.57
CA ALA A 372 29.87 -17.12 20.31
C ALA A 372 28.70 -16.20 19.86
N LYS A 373 27.47 -16.62 20.14
CA LYS A 373 26.24 -15.83 19.86
C LYS A 373 26.18 -14.59 20.74
N THR A 374 26.39 -14.74 22.04
CA THR A 374 26.41 -13.65 23.03
C THR A 374 27.56 -12.67 22.75
N LYS A 375 28.75 -13.18 22.36
CA LYS A 375 29.88 -12.34 21.92
C LYS A 375 29.55 -11.51 20.68
N LYS A 376 28.85 -12.07 19.70
CA LYS A 376 28.43 -11.37 18.49
C LYS A 376 27.37 -10.31 18.78
N GLU A 377 26.41 -10.59 19.66
CA GLU A 377 25.37 -9.64 20.08
C GLU A 377 25.96 -8.51 20.95
N MET A 378 26.87 -8.84 21.87
CA MET A 378 27.55 -7.84 22.72
C MET A 378 28.53 -6.99 21.91
N ARG A 379 29.22 -7.52 20.91
CA ARG A 379 30.02 -6.71 19.98
C ARG A 379 29.15 -5.70 19.23
N LYS A 380 28.00 -6.11 18.68
CA LYS A 380 27.05 -5.20 18.05
C LYS A 380 26.55 -4.09 18.97
N ARG A 381 26.49 -4.36 20.31
CA ARG A 381 26.03 -3.39 21.32
C ARG A 381 27.15 -2.56 21.96
N SER A 382 28.42 -2.92 21.79
CA SER A 382 29.56 -2.28 22.48
C SER A 382 30.54 -1.54 21.57
N GLU A 383 30.51 -1.76 20.26
CA GLU A 383 31.39 -1.11 19.31
C GLU A 383 30.70 0.11 18.68
N ILE A 384 30.45 1.12 19.49
CA ILE A 384 30.08 2.43 18.98
C ILE A 384 31.31 3.31 19.01
N ASP A 385 31.74 3.77 17.83
CA ASP A 385 32.71 4.81 17.68
C ASP A 385 32.05 6.18 17.96
N PRO A 386 32.41 6.88 19.04
CA PRO A 386 31.84 8.19 19.34
C PRO A 386 32.02 9.21 18.21
N ASN A 387 33.07 9.06 17.42
CA ASN A 387 33.34 9.95 16.28
C ASN A 387 32.26 9.86 15.18
N LYS A 388 31.59 8.72 15.09
CA LYS A 388 30.45 8.56 14.16
C LYS A 388 29.22 9.37 14.54
N PHE A 389 29.06 9.72 15.83
CA PHE A 389 27.94 10.54 16.29
C PHE A 389 28.06 12.01 15.87
N ALA A 390 29.29 12.48 15.63
CA ALA A 390 29.55 13.84 15.16
C ALA A 390 29.72 13.93 13.64
N SER A 391 29.59 12.80 12.92
CA SER A 391 29.71 12.78 11.47
C SER A 391 28.44 13.24 10.79
N ILE A 392 28.57 14.12 9.80
CA ILE A 392 27.48 14.44 8.89
C ILE A 392 27.13 13.19 8.12
N VAL A 393 25.84 12.82 8.15
CA VAL A 393 25.33 11.63 7.46
C VAL A 393 25.07 11.99 6.00
N VAL A 394 25.59 11.19 5.09
CA VAL A 394 25.40 11.32 3.65
C VAL A 394 24.33 10.33 3.23
N ASP A 395 23.46 10.72 2.31
CA ASP A 395 22.60 9.78 1.59
C ASP A 395 23.48 9.10 0.52
N ASP A 396 24.01 7.93 0.86
CA ASP A 396 25.07 7.25 0.10
C ASP A 396 24.59 6.61 -1.21
N GLU A 397 23.29 6.49 -1.44
CA GLU A 397 22.76 5.91 -2.67
C GLU A 397 21.91 6.92 -3.45
N PRO A 398 22.31 7.26 -4.68
CA PRO A 398 21.41 7.96 -5.58
C PRO A 398 20.23 7.02 -5.86
N LYS A 399 19.05 7.36 -5.36
CA LYS A 399 17.82 6.71 -5.80
C LYS A 399 17.51 7.24 -7.19
N TYR A 400 18.04 6.53 -8.20
CA TYR A 400 17.65 6.79 -9.57
C TYR A 400 16.19 6.37 -9.75
N GLU A 401 15.28 7.32 -9.78
CA GLU A 401 13.96 7.10 -10.32
C GLU A 401 14.08 7.10 -11.85
N HIS A 402 14.33 5.93 -12.42
CA HIS A 402 14.30 5.78 -13.87
C HIS A 402 12.93 6.09 -14.41
N ASN A 403 12.85 7.16 -15.16
CA ASN A 403 11.67 7.53 -15.88
C ASN A 403 11.59 6.71 -17.16
N TYR A 404 10.92 5.54 -17.08
CA TYR A 404 10.52 4.86 -18.30
C TYR A 404 9.67 5.81 -19.12
N LYS A 405 10.12 6.15 -20.32
CA LYS A 405 9.42 7.08 -21.20
C LYS A 405 8.23 6.34 -21.82
N SER A 406 7.07 6.52 -21.22
CA SER A 406 5.79 6.03 -21.68
C SER A 406 4.76 7.16 -21.69
N GLU A 407 3.84 7.11 -22.65
CA GLU A 407 2.72 8.04 -22.75
C GLU A 407 1.65 7.82 -21.67
N TYR A 408 1.77 6.72 -20.90
CA TYR A 408 0.75 6.27 -19.93
C TYR A 408 0.90 6.86 -18.53
N ARG A 409 1.73 7.89 -18.33
CA ARG A 409 1.85 8.58 -17.06
C ARG A 409 0.75 9.61 -16.89
N GLY A 410 -0.26 9.24 -16.11
CA GLY A 410 -1.31 10.15 -15.65
C GLY A 410 -1.25 10.40 -14.14
N ARG A 411 -2.12 11.28 -13.65
CA ARG A 411 -2.32 11.51 -12.22
C ARG A 411 -3.10 10.35 -11.61
N ILE A 412 -2.65 9.86 -10.45
CA ILE A 412 -3.32 8.80 -9.72
C ILE A 412 -4.39 9.42 -8.83
N GLN A 413 -5.62 8.92 -8.95
CA GLN A 413 -6.70 9.34 -8.06
C GLN A 413 -6.41 8.90 -6.63
N ASN A 414 -6.39 9.89 -5.70
CA ASN A 414 -6.11 9.67 -4.29
C ASN A 414 -7.42 9.67 -3.51
N ARG A 415 -8.00 8.50 -3.27
CA ARG A 415 -9.01 8.32 -2.24
C ARG A 415 -8.37 7.66 -1.03
N GLN A 416 -8.46 8.30 0.14
CA GLN A 416 -8.03 7.66 1.38
C GLN A 416 -9.16 6.73 1.84
N VAL A 417 -8.96 5.43 1.64
CA VAL A 417 -9.86 4.38 2.11
C VAL A 417 -9.13 3.57 3.18
N GLU A 418 -9.78 3.32 4.29
CA GLU A 418 -9.24 2.43 5.31
C GLU A 418 -9.15 1.00 4.79
N THR A 419 -8.05 0.30 5.14
CA THR A 419 -7.85 -1.11 4.77
C THR A 419 -8.58 -2.00 5.77
N ALA A 420 -9.91 -1.94 5.76
CA ALA A 420 -10.78 -2.75 6.61
C ALA A 420 -11.49 -3.83 5.78
N TYR A 421 -11.86 -4.92 6.44
CA TYR A 421 -12.76 -5.91 5.83
C TYR A 421 -14.16 -5.32 5.62
N LEU A 422 -14.79 -5.65 4.50
CA LEU A 422 -16.19 -5.32 4.28
C LEU A 422 -17.08 -6.12 5.24
N PRO A 423 -18.27 -5.58 5.60
CA PRO A 423 -19.14 -6.20 6.57
C PRO A 423 -19.72 -7.54 6.10
N MET A 424 -20.38 -8.26 6.99
CA MET A 424 -21.11 -9.47 6.69
C MET A 424 -22.36 -9.17 5.87
N PHE A 425 -22.79 -10.12 5.04
CA PHE A 425 -24.11 -10.11 4.43
C PHE A 425 -25.17 -10.45 5.47
N GLN A 426 -26.24 -9.68 5.47
CA GLN A 426 -27.39 -9.88 6.36
C GLN A 426 -28.71 -9.65 5.63
N LEU A 427 -29.81 -10.13 6.19
CA LEU A 427 -31.14 -9.82 5.70
C LEU A 427 -31.60 -8.45 6.21
N SER A 428 -32.23 -7.67 5.34
CA SER A 428 -32.75 -6.34 5.64
C SER A 428 -34.06 -6.09 4.91
N TYR A 429 -34.95 -5.27 5.50
CA TYR A 429 -36.14 -4.77 4.82
C TYR A 429 -35.87 -3.64 3.82
N PHE A 430 -34.66 -3.14 3.81
CA PHE A 430 -34.22 -2.07 2.91
C PHE A 430 -33.21 -2.60 1.92
N PRO A 431 -33.40 -2.34 0.61
CA PRO A 431 -32.41 -2.73 -0.38
C PRO A 431 -31.12 -1.92 -0.18
N ASN A 432 -29.99 -2.52 -0.53
CA ASN A 432 -28.72 -1.79 -0.58
C ASN A 432 -28.79 -0.73 -1.68
N THR A 433 -28.64 0.53 -1.33
CA THR A 433 -28.64 1.66 -2.29
C THR A 433 -27.35 1.73 -3.09
N GLN A 434 -26.29 1.08 -2.63
CA GLN A 434 -24.97 1.03 -3.26
C GLN A 434 -24.63 -0.41 -3.67
N ASN A 435 -25.32 -0.95 -4.68
CA ASN A 435 -24.90 -2.22 -5.27
C ASN A 435 -23.59 -2.03 -6.01
N VAL A 436 -22.53 -2.53 -5.44
CA VAL A 436 -21.16 -2.41 -5.93
C VAL A 436 -21.00 -2.99 -7.32
N SER A 437 -21.61 -4.13 -7.59
CA SER A 437 -21.51 -4.85 -8.89
C SER A 437 -22.66 -4.56 -9.85
N GLY A 438 -23.64 -3.74 -9.47
CA GLY A 438 -24.88 -3.56 -10.24
C GLY A 438 -25.76 -4.81 -10.29
N VAL A 439 -25.38 -5.88 -9.62
CA VAL A 439 -26.13 -7.14 -9.51
C VAL A 439 -26.75 -7.21 -8.12
N GLN A 440 -28.06 -7.38 -8.07
CA GLN A 440 -28.75 -7.59 -6.81
C GLN A 440 -28.37 -8.97 -6.24
N ALA A 441 -28.01 -9.02 -4.95
CA ALA A 441 -27.70 -10.27 -4.28
C ALA A 441 -28.95 -11.18 -4.30
N PHE A 442 -28.75 -12.45 -4.64
CA PHE A 442 -29.82 -13.43 -4.82
C PHE A 442 -29.49 -14.74 -4.10
N ASP A 443 -30.47 -15.26 -3.38
CA ASP A 443 -30.46 -16.61 -2.81
C ASP A 443 -31.85 -17.25 -2.92
N LYS A 444 -31.90 -18.54 -3.23
CA LYS A 444 -33.14 -19.27 -3.44
C LYS A 444 -34.03 -19.35 -2.20
N ASP A 445 -33.41 -19.53 -1.04
CA ASP A 445 -34.15 -19.64 0.23
C ASP A 445 -34.73 -18.29 0.64
N VAL A 446 -34.01 -17.18 0.37
CA VAL A 446 -34.50 -15.81 0.57
C VAL A 446 -35.68 -15.52 -0.37
N GLU A 447 -35.58 -15.93 -1.63
CA GLU A 447 -36.69 -15.75 -2.57
C GLU A 447 -37.91 -16.57 -2.18
N ALA A 448 -37.73 -17.82 -1.71
CA ALA A 448 -38.81 -18.66 -1.18
C ALA A 448 -39.43 -18.05 0.07
N LEU A 449 -38.65 -17.39 0.94
CA LEU A 449 -39.14 -16.63 2.07
C LEU A 449 -39.99 -15.45 1.59
N ASN A 450 -39.51 -14.67 0.63
CA ASN A 450 -40.19 -13.49 0.07
C ASN A 450 -41.55 -13.83 -0.58
N GLN A 451 -41.68 -15.02 -1.17
CA GLN A 451 -42.94 -15.48 -1.74
C GLN A 451 -44.04 -15.74 -0.65
N LYS A 452 -43.59 -16.01 0.58
CA LYS A 452 -44.48 -16.26 1.72
C LYS A 452 -44.73 -15.01 2.57
N MET A 453 -43.96 -13.93 2.33
CA MET A 453 -44.00 -12.71 3.17
C MET A 453 -44.66 -11.55 2.42
N LYS A 454 -45.39 -10.71 3.18
CA LYS A 454 -45.95 -9.47 2.65
C LYS A 454 -44.86 -8.40 2.42
N ASP A 455 -43.93 -8.32 3.36
CA ASP A 455 -42.83 -7.36 3.32
C ASP A 455 -41.57 -8.08 2.85
N LYS A 456 -41.00 -7.63 1.71
CA LYS A 456 -39.82 -8.24 1.12
C LYS A 456 -38.54 -7.98 1.94
N VAL A 457 -37.69 -8.99 2.01
CA VAL A 457 -36.32 -8.87 2.56
C VAL A 457 -35.28 -8.98 1.46
N TYR A 458 -34.17 -8.29 1.68
CA TYR A 458 -33.06 -8.17 0.75
C TYR A 458 -31.77 -8.66 1.44
N ILE A 459 -30.87 -9.24 0.67
CA ILE A 459 -29.52 -9.54 1.13
C ILE A 459 -28.67 -8.27 0.96
N VAL A 460 -28.11 -7.75 2.05
CA VAL A 460 -27.33 -6.51 2.06
C VAL A 460 -25.97 -6.71 2.72
N CYS A 461 -24.96 -6.00 2.22
CA CYS A 461 -23.61 -5.93 2.79
C CYS A 461 -23.34 -4.48 3.17
N SER A 462 -23.87 -4.03 4.31
CA SER A 462 -23.74 -2.64 4.77
C SER A 462 -23.80 -2.57 6.29
N LYS A 463 -23.01 -1.66 6.88
CA LYS A 463 -23.09 -1.25 8.29
C LYS A 463 -23.77 0.13 8.45
N GLU A 464 -24.38 0.68 7.40
CA GLU A 464 -25.08 1.96 7.48
C GLU A 464 -26.23 1.91 8.48
N GLN A 465 -26.32 2.94 9.30
CA GLN A 465 -27.44 3.09 10.23
C GLN A 465 -28.67 3.56 9.48
N LEU A 466 -29.83 3.07 9.89
CA LEU A 466 -31.10 3.54 9.36
C LEU A 466 -31.33 5.01 9.73
N ASP A 467 -31.98 5.74 8.84
CA ASP A 467 -32.54 7.04 9.16
C ASP A 467 -33.72 6.91 10.17
N GLU A 468 -34.11 8.03 10.76
CA GLU A 468 -35.16 8.08 11.77
C GLU A 468 -36.50 7.50 11.24
N ASN A 469 -36.88 7.88 10.01
CA ASN A 469 -38.13 7.40 9.40
C ASN A 469 -38.12 5.90 9.15
N SER A 470 -37.02 5.35 8.69
CA SER A 470 -36.85 3.91 8.47
C SER A 470 -36.85 3.15 9.81
N SER A 471 -36.18 3.70 10.82
CA SER A 471 -36.19 3.13 12.18
C SER A 471 -37.58 3.08 12.77
N MET A 472 -38.37 4.16 12.65
CA MET A 472 -39.76 4.21 13.13
C MET A 472 -40.66 3.16 12.43
N LYS A 473 -40.48 2.93 11.14
CA LYS A 473 -41.23 1.88 10.42
C LYS A 473 -40.92 0.48 10.97
N ILE A 474 -39.64 0.22 11.28
CA ILE A 474 -39.25 -1.07 11.85
C ILE A 474 -39.74 -1.24 13.27
N PHE A 475 -39.70 -0.19 14.12
CA PHE A 475 -40.32 -0.25 15.46
C PHE A 475 -41.81 -0.59 15.37
N SER A 476 -42.58 0.10 14.51
CA SER A 476 -44.00 -0.20 14.30
C SER A 476 -44.23 -1.63 13.78
N LEU A 477 -43.33 -2.16 12.95
CA LEU A 477 -43.37 -3.54 12.49
C LEU A 477 -43.14 -4.52 13.65
N ILE A 478 -42.19 -4.27 14.54
CA ILE A 478 -41.88 -5.10 15.70
C ILE A 478 -43.08 -5.13 16.65
N ASP A 479 -43.70 -3.98 16.95
CA ASP A 479 -44.90 -3.90 17.81
C ASP A 479 -46.04 -4.72 17.24
N LYS A 480 -46.30 -4.57 15.95
CA LYS A 480 -47.31 -5.34 15.24
C LYS A 480 -47.06 -6.86 15.31
N LEU A 481 -45.84 -7.29 15.00
CA LEU A 481 -45.45 -8.69 15.01
C LEU A 481 -45.46 -9.27 16.43
N SER A 482 -45.17 -8.48 17.45
CA SER A 482 -45.24 -8.88 18.86
C SER A 482 -46.69 -9.12 19.28
N ALA A 483 -47.61 -8.26 18.86
CA ALA A 483 -49.04 -8.46 19.07
C ALA A 483 -49.56 -9.71 18.32
N GLU A 484 -49.15 -9.91 17.07
CA GLU A 484 -49.52 -11.10 16.29
C GLU A 484 -48.98 -12.38 16.95
N LEU A 485 -47.74 -12.37 17.47
CA LEU A 485 -47.15 -13.53 18.13
C LEU A 485 -47.87 -13.94 19.39
N SER A 486 -48.39 -12.98 20.17
CA SER A 486 -49.09 -13.23 21.42
C SER A 486 -50.41 -14.01 21.23
N VAL A 487 -51.02 -13.91 20.06
CA VAL A 487 -52.31 -14.57 19.74
C VAL A 487 -52.15 -15.76 18.80
N ALA A 488 -50.95 -15.96 18.21
CA ALA A 488 -50.70 -17.03 17.27
C ALA A 488 -50.76 -18.42 17.94
N LYS A 489 -51.61 -19.30 17.41
CA LYS A 489 -51.78 -20.67 17.93
C LYS A 489 -51.06 -21.71 17.08
N ASP A 490 -50.97 -21.47 15.79
CA ASP A 490 -50.36 -22.36 14.80
C ASP A 490 -48.84 -22.20 14.75
N ILE A 491 -48.12 -23.34 14.66
CA ILE A 491 -46.67 -23.37 14.65
C ILE A 491 -46.09 -22.67 13.39
N GLU A 492 -46.71 -22.87 12.21
CA GLU A 492 -46.26 -22.23 10.98
C GLU A 492 -46.44 -20.71 11.03
N GLN A 493 -47.54 -20.26 11.62
CA GLN A 493 -47.78 -18.85 11.91
C GLN A 493 -46.68 -18.28 12.85
N LYS A 494 -46.39 -18.97 13.96
CA LYS A 494 -45.34 -18.55 14.91
C LYS A 494 -43.97 -18.45 14.23
N LYS A 495 -43.60 -19.45 13.43
CA LYS A 495 -42.34 -19.43 12.65
C LYS A 495 -42.26 -18.23 11.72
N ALA A 496 -43.34 -17.95 10.98
CA ALA A 496 -43.38 -16.82 10.06
C ALA A 496 -43.24 -15.47 10.78
N ILE A 497 -43.87 -15.30 11.92
CA ILE A 497 -43.81 -14.09 12.75
C ILE A 497 -42.41 -13.93 13.37
N LEU A 498 -41.87 -15.01 13.97
CA LEU A 498 -40.56 -14.99 14.61
C LEU A 498 -39.45 -14.64 13.61
N MET A 499 -39.44 -15.24 12.40
CA MET A 499 -38.45 -14.93 11.35
C MET A 499 -38.50 -13.44 11.00
N ARG A 500 -39.70 -12.89 10.78
CA ARG A 500 -39.87 -11.47 10.43
C ARG A 500 -39.44 -10.54 11.56
N ARG A 501 -39.79 -10.84 12.81
CA ARG A 501 -39.46 -10.01 13.97
C ARG A 501 -37.96 -10.07 14.28
N ALA A 502 -37.36 -11.25 14.20
CA ALA A 502 -35.91 -11.42 14.36
C ALA A 502 -35.09 -10.60 13.33
N ILE A 503 -35.50 -10.62 12.04
CA ILE A 503 -34.90 -9.77 11.01
C ILE A 503 -35.11 -8.29 11.36
N ALA A 504 -36.26 -7.87 11.82
CA ALA A 504 -36.55 -6.49 12.20
C ALA A 504 -35.65 -6.01 13.37
N HIS A 505 -35.51 -6.83 14.42
CA HIS A 505 -34.55 -6.56 15.52
C HIS A 505 -33.11 -6.48 15.03
N SER A 506 -32.69 -7.41 14.15
CA SER A 506 -31.33 -7.39 13.56
C SER A 506 -31.06 -6.10 12.81
N VAL A 507 -32.02 -5.60 12.02
CA VAL A 507 -31.89 -4.35 11.24
C VAL A 507 -31.79 -3.12 12.15
N LEU A 508 -32.42 -3.12 13.31
CA LEU A 508 -32.26 -2.08 14.34
C LEU A 508 -30.99 -2.26 15.19
N ARG A 509 -30.21 -3.33 14.96
CA ARG A 509 -29.01 -3.70 15.75
C ARG A 509 -29.38 -4.08 17.21
N ASP A 510 -30.59 -4.43 17.46
CA ASP A 510 -31.03 -5.07 18.71
C ASP A 510 -30.73 -6.57 18.60
N PHE A 511 -29.42 -6.89 18.67
CA PHE A 511 -28.93 -8.24 18.42
C PHE A 511 -29.39 -9.24 19.48
N GLU A 512 -29.61 -8.81 20.74
CA GLU A 512 -30.05 -9.67 21.82
C GLU A 512 -31.46 -10.19 21.58
N ALA A 513 -32.40 -9.31 21.24
CA ALA A 513 -33.76 -9.68 20.88
C ALA A 513 -33.82 -10.53 19.60
N ALA A 514 -32.98 -10.17 18.57
CA ALA A 514 -32.88 -10.94 17.34
C ALA A 514 -32.43 -12.39 17.60
N ILE A 515 -31.36 -12.57 18.41
CA ILE A 515 -30.82 -13.90 18.78
C ILE A 515 -31.89 -14.71 19.55
N SER A 516 -32.63 -14.07 20.46
CA SER A 516 -33.72 -14.72 21.21
C SER A 516 -34.81 -15.25 20.27
N ASP A 517 -35.26 -14.43 19.32
CA ASP A 517 -36.31 -14.81 18.36
C ASP A 517 -35.82 -15.91 17.39
N PHE A 518 -34.59 -15.81 16.86
CA PHE A 518 -34.04 -16.89 16.05
C PHE A 518 -33.86 -18.18 16.84
N THR A 519 -33.49 -18.11 18.11
CA THR A 519 -33.37 -19.29 18.98
C THR A 519 -34.70 -19.94 19.19
N TYR A 520 -35.76 -19.15 19.44
CA TYR A 520 -37.09 -19.68 19.54
C TYR A 520 -37.58 -20.27 18.20
N TYR A 521 -37.31 -19.60 17.07
CA TYR A 521 -37.61 -20.15 15.75
C TYR A 521 -36.95 -21.53 15.54
N LEU A 522 -35.65 -21.64 15.85
CA LEU A 522 -34.89 -22.88 15.67
C LEU A 522 -35.30 -23.99 16.61
N SER A 523 -35.95 -23.69 17.76
CA SER A 523 -36.56 -24.68 18.61
C SER A 523 -37.85 -25.29 18.01
N LEU A 524 -38.47 -24.58 17.06
CA LEU A 524 -39.65 -25.03 16.31
C LEU A 524 -39.27 -25.67 14.96
N ASP A 525 -38.17 -25.27 14.37
CA ASP A 525 -37.70 -25.74 13.06
C ASP A 525 -36.16 -25.66 12.98
N ASP A 526 -35.48 -26.75 13.28
CA ASP A 526 -34.04 -26.88 13.30
C ASP A 526 -33.40 -27.11 11.88
N LYS A 527 -34.24 -27.07 10.81
CA LYS A 527 -33.80 -27.30 9.42
C LYS A 527 -33.75 -26.03 8.57
N ASN A 528 -33.84 -24.86 9.15
CA ASN A 528 -33.86 -23.61 8.44
C ASN A 528 -32.46 -22.97 8.37
N ALA A 529 -31.80 -23.02 7.21
CA ALA A 529 -30.47 -22.45 6.99
C ALA A 529 -30.44 -20.94 7.20
N LEU A 530 -31.50 -20.19 6.83
CA LEU A 530 -31.53 -18.73 6.96
C LEU A 530 -31.56 -18.31 8.44
N ALA A 531 -32.29 -19.06 9.30
CA ALA A 531 -32.35 -18.76 10.72
C ALA A 531 -31.01 -18.94 11.42
N TYR A 532 -30.29 -20.03 11.13
CA TYR A 532 -28.90 -20.23 11.58
C TYR A 532 -27.98 -19.13 11.06
N TRP A 533 -28.01 -18.85 9.74
CA TRP A 533 -27.20 -17.81 9.14
C TRP A 533 -27.37 -16.46 9.82
N GLN A 534 -28.61 -15.99 9.96
CA GLN A 534 -28.88 -14.68 10.54
C GLN A 534 -28.58 -14.63 12.04
N ARG A 535 -28.85 -15.72 12.80
CA ARG A 535 -28.46 -15.79 14.22
C ARG A 535 -26.94 -15.69 14.38
N ALA A 536 -26.18 -16.38 13.54
CA ALA A 536 -24.71 -16.29 13.54
C ALA A 536 -24.22 -14.87 13.25
N VAL A 537 -24.83 -14.15 12.30
CA VAL A 537 -24.52 -12.75 12.01
C VAL A 537 -24.77 -11.87 13.24
N CYS A 538 -25.94 -12.00 13.88
CA CYS A 538 -26.29 -11.23 15.07
C CYS A 538 -25.32 -11.50 16.24
N GLN A 539 -24.92 -12.75 16.46
CA GLN A 539 -23.93 -13.13 17.46
C GLN A 539 -22.56 -12.51 17.19
N ALA A 540 -22.08 -12.57 15.93
CA ALA A 540 -20.80 -12.01 15.54
C ALA A 540 -20.76 -10.47 15.68
N GLU A 541 -21.83 -9.78 15.28
CA GLU A 541 -21.95 -8.32 15.42
C GLU A 541 -22.08 -7.90 16.89
N MET A 542 -22.78 -8.67 17.72
CA MET A 542 -22.86 -8.44 19.17
C MET A 542 -21.51 -8.60 19.85
N ASP A 543 -20.71 -9.62 19.46
CA ASP A 543 -19.38 -9.83 19.98
C ASP A 543 -18.42 -8.69 19.58
N GLU A 544 -18.50 -8.20 18.34
CA GLU A 544 -17.72 -7.03 17.88
C GLU A 544 -18.09 -5.79 18.70
N PHE A 545 -19.37 -5.54 18.93
CA PHE A 545 -19.87 -4.43 19.74
C PHE A 545 -19.39 -4.51 21.19
N ASN A 546 -19.49 -5.67 21.83
CA ASN A 546 -19.04 -5.90 23.20
C ASN A 546 -17.53 -5.72 23.35
N LYS A 547 -16.75 -6.21 22.37
CA LYS A 547 -15.30 -6.01 22.31
C LYS A 547 -14.91 -4.54 22.20
N ALA A 548 -15.62 -3.76 21.38
CA ALA A 548 -15.41 -2.33 21.25
C ALA A 548 -15.69 -1.55 22.55
N GLN A 549 -16.59 -2.06 23.40
CA GLN A 549 -16.89 -1.50 24.73
C GLN A 549 -15.99 -2.03 25.85
N GLY A 550 -14.98 -2.85 25.55
CA GLY A 550 -14.11 -3.47 26.55
C GLY A 550 -14.80 -4.56 27.40
N LYS A 551 -15.99 -5.00 27.00
CA LYS A 551 -16.67 -6.14 27.62
C LYS A 551 -16.08 -7.43 27.06
N GLY A 552 -15.95 -8.46 27.89
CA GLY A 552 -15.42 -9.76 27.45
C GLY A 552 -16.26 -10.36 26.33
N VAL A 553 -15.62 -11.13 25.45
CA VAL A 553 -16.30 -11.82 24.34
C VAL A 553 -17.16 -12.95 24.92
N VAL A 554 -18.47 -12.82 24.77
CA VAL A 554 -19.43 -13.83 25.22
C VAL A 554 -19.79 -14.70 24.00
N ASN A 555 -19.25 -15.89 23.89
CA ASN A 555 -19.70 -16.94 22.95
C ASN A 555 -19.23 -16.85 21.47
N ILE A 556 -17.96 -16.65 21.21
CA ILE A 556 -17.37 -16.75 19.84
C ILE A 556 -17.68 -18.11 19.17
N HIS A 557 -17.72 -19.21 19.94
CA HIS A 557 -17.96 -20.54 19.40
C HIS A 557 -19.39 -20.74 18.85
N SER A 558 -20.37 -19.99 19.35
CA SER A 558 -21.77 -20.12 18.93
C SER A 558 -21.99 -19.63 17.49
N ALA A 559 -21.43 -18.48 17.10
CA ALA A 559 -21.56 -17.97 15.73
C ALA A 559 -20.93 -18.91 14.68
N GLU A 560 -19.76 -19.50 14.97
CA GLU A 560 -19.09 -20.46 14.06
C GLU A 560 -19.89 -21.77 13.93
N ALA A 561 -20.49 -22.24 15.01
CA ALA A 561 -21.37 -23.41 14.97
C ALA A 561 -22.60 -23.16 14.11
N ASP A 562 -23.27 -22.03 14.30
CA ASP A 562 -24.46 -21.65 13.53
C ASP A 562 -24.14 -21.48 12.03
N PHE A 563 -23.00 -20.85 11.67
CA PHE A 563 -22.56 -20.82 10.26
C PHE A 563 -22.31 -22.22 9.71
N SER A 564 -21.75 -23.13 10.52
CA SER A 564 -21.49 -24.49 10.09
C SER A 564 -22.78 -25.30 9.90
N ASP A 565 -23.78 -25.10 10.75
CA ASP A 565 -25.11 -25.69 10.60
C ASP A 565 -25.84 -25.12 9.39
N ALA A 566 -25.78 -23.80 9.18
CA ALA A 566 -26.32 -23.16 7.98
C ALA A 566 -25.70 -23.73 6.68
N ILE A 567 -24.37 -23.93 6.65
CA ILE A 567 -23.65 -24.53 5.53
C ILE A 567 -24.06 -25.98 5.32
N ARG A 568 -24.25 -26.74 6.41
CA ARG A 568 -24.70 -28.16 6.33
C ARG A 568 -26.10 -28.26 5.70
N LEU A 569 -26.97 -27.29 5.97
CA LEU A 569 -28.33 -27.25 5.43
C LEU A 569 -28.39 -26.67 4.01
N ASN A 570 -27.57 -25.67 3.70
CA ASN A 570 -27.46 -25.05 2.38
C ASN A 570 -25.98 -24.81 2.01
N SER A 571 -25.33 -25.82 1.47
CA SER A 571 -23.93 -25.77 1.04
C SER A 571 -23.67 -24.96 -0.23
N ASN A 572 -24.71 -24.47 -0.90
CA ASN A 572 -24.59 -23.71 -2.16
C ASN A 572 -24.91 -22.21 -2.00
N ASN A 573 -24.84 -21.69 -0.77
CA ASN A 573 -25.01 -20.28 -0.48
C ASN A 573 -23.66 -19.61 -0.24
N ALA A 574 -23.20 -18.77 -1.17
CA ALA A 574 -21.91 -18.07 -1.13
C ALA A 574 -21.82 -17.11 0.05
N TYR A 575 -22.91 -16.49 0.47
CA TYR A 575 -22.93 -15.48 1.53
C TYR A 575 -22.63 -16.06 2.90
N ILE A 576 -23.03 -17.32 3.17
CA ILE A 576 -22.75 -17.99 4.45
C ILE A 576 -21.24 -18.26 4.59
N TYR A 577 -20.61 -18.77 3.55
CA TYR A 577 -19.15 -18.96 3.54
C TYR A 577 -18.40 -17.62 3.64
N TYR A 578 -18.84 -16.60 2.91
CA TYR A 578 -18.27 -15.27 3.04
C TYR A 578 -18.33 -14.74 4.48
N ASN A 579 -19.47 -14.87 5.13
CA ASN A 579 -19.67 -14.42 6.51
C ASN A 579 -18.81 -15.21 7.52
N ARG A 580 -18.70 -16.54 7.36
CA ARG A 580 -17.80 -17.33 8.20
C ARG A 580 -16.35 -16.96 7.96
N GLY A 581 -15.97 -16.66 6.70
CA GLY A 581 -14.68 -16.09 6.36
C GLY A 581 -14.42 -14.75 7.06
N ASN A 582 -15.42 -13.87 7.15
CA ASN A 582 -15.32 -12.61 7.91
C ASN A 582 -15.10 -12.86 9.41
N LEU A 583 -15.80 -13.84 9.99
CA LEU A 583 -15.61 -14.22 11.39
C LEU A 583 -14.17 -14.69 11.64
N HIS A 584 -13.65 -15.57 10.79
CA HIS A 584 -12.26 -16.03 10.88
C HIS A 584 -11.24 -14.89 10.67
N ALA A 585 -11.49 -13.98 9.72
CA ALA A 585 -10.65 -12.82 9.47
C ALA A 585 -10.60 -11.86 10.67
N GLY A 586 -11.73 -11.63 11.34
CA GLY A 586 -11.83 -10.83 12.56
C GLY A 586 -11.05 -11.43 13.75
N ARG A 587 -10.88 -12.76 13.78
CA ARG A 587 -10.04 -13.50 14.75
C ARG A 587 -8.58 -13.64 14.32
N ASN A 588 -8.20 -13.07 13.18
CA ASN A 588 -6.88 -13.23 12.56
C ASN A 588 -6.53 -14.68 12.15
N GLU A 589 -7.52 -15.53 11.95
CA GLU A 589 -7.39 -16.91 11.42
C GLU A 589 -7.37 -16.87 9.89
N LEU A 590 -6.32 -16.23 9.33
CA LEU A 590 -6.28 -15.82 7.92
C LEU A 590 -6.39 -16.99 6.93
N SER A 591 -5.82 -18.16 7.26
CA SER A 591 -5.91 -19.35 6.41
C SER A 591 -7.36 -19.82 6.24
N LYS A 592 -8.10 -19.99 7.35
CA LYS A 592 -9.50 -20.39 7.32
C LYS A 592 -10.38 -19.37 6.58
N ALA A 593 -10.11 -18.07 6.80
CA ALA A 593 -10.81 -17.01 6.10
C ALA A 593 -10.61 -17.09 4.58
N ILE A 594 -9.37 -17.29 4.11
CA ILE A 594 -9.03 -17.44 2.69
C ILE A 594 -9.72 -18.67 2.09
N ASP A 595 -9.79 -19.79 2.83
CA ASP A 595 -10.45 -21.01 2.39
C ASP A 595 -11.96 -20.77 2.20
N ASP A 596 -12.62 -20.16 3.18
CA ASP A 596 -14.05 -19.85 3.12
C ASP A 596 -14.39 -18.86 1.99
N TYR A 597 -13.64 -17.77 1.84
CA TYR A 597 -13.82 -16.87 0.71
C TYR A 597 -13.57 -17.56 -0.64
N THR A 598 -12.65 -18.52 -0.68
CA THR A 598 -12.38 -19.29 -1.90
C THR A 598 -13.56 -20.20 -2.25
N ILE A 599 -14.22 -20.79 -1.26
CA ILE A 599 -15.45 -21.56 -1.48
C ILE A 599 -16.59 -20.63 -1.94
N ALA A 600 -16.76 -19.49 -1.27
CA ALA A 600 -17.77 -18.49 -1.68
C ALA A 600 -17.61 -18.08 -3.16
N LEU A 601 -16.36 -17.84 -3.59
CA LEU A 601 -16.03 -17.48 -4.99
C LEU A 601 -16.14 -18.64 -5.99
N LYS A 602 -16.08 -19.89 -5.56
CA LYS A 602 -16.40 -21.04 -6.41
C LYS A 602 -17.91 -21.14 -6.66
N ILE A 603 -18.73 -20.76 -5.69
CA ILE A 603 -20.19 -20.75 -5.79
C ILE A 603 -20.64 -19.53 -6.61
N ASP A 604 -20.15 -18.33 -6.27
CA ASP A 604 -20.42 -17.10 -7.03
C ASP A 604 -19.11 -16.36 -7.35
N ASN A 605 -18.64 -16.49 -8.57
CA ASN A 605 -17.41 -15.86 -9.06
C ASN A 605 -17.55 -14.35 -9.34
N ARG A 606 -18.74 -13.76 -9.13
CA ARG A 606 -19.01 -12.32 -9.26
C ARG A 606 -19.16 -11.61 -7.93
N LEU A 607 -18.93 -12.29 -6.82
CA LEU A 607 -19.01 -11.70 -5.47
C LEU A 607 -17.77 -10.82 -5.22
N ALA A 608 -17.89 -9.52 -5.56
CA ALA A 608 -16.80 -8.55 -5.48
C ALA A 608 -16.26 -8.41 -4.05
N GLU A 609 -17.15 -8.46 -3.06
CA GLU A 609 -16.84 -8.35 -1.63
C GLU A 609 -15.96 -9.52 -1.17
N ALA A 610 -16.18 -10.71 -1.68
CA ALA A 610 -15.36 -11.88 -1.34
C ALA A 610 -13.94 -11.78 -1.93
N TYR A 611 -13.80 -11.28 -3.17
CA TYR A 611 -12.49 -10.96 -3.72
C TYR A 611 -11.78 -9.90 -2.88
N TYR A 612 -12.47 -8.84 -2.50
CA TYR A 612 -11.89 -7.76 -1.71
C TYR A 612 -11.37 -8.27 -0.36
N ASN A 613 -12.22 -8.97 0.40
CA ASN A 613 -11.85 -9.47 1.72
C ASN A 613 -10.78 -10.55 1.64
N ARG A 614 -10.85 -11.47 0.66
CA ARG A 614 -9.79 -12.46 0.42
C ARG A 614 -8.48 -11.78 0.04
N GLY A 615 -8.54 -10.72 -0.77
CA GLY A 615 -7.38 -9.93 -1.15
C GLY A 615 -6.66 -9.31 0.04
N ILE A 616 -7.41 -8.72 0.98
CA ILE A 616 -6.87 -8.19 2.24
C ILE A 616 -6.29 -9.33 3.10
N ALA A 617 -7.00 -10.45 3.24
CA ALA A 617 -6.55 -11.59 4.04
C ALA A 617 -5.24 -12.17 3.48
N ARG A 618 -5.13 -12.35 2.16
CA ARG A 618 -3.90 -12.80 1.47
C ARG A 618 -2.74 -11.84 1.66
N ALA A 619 -2.98 -10.52 1.53
CA ALA A 619 -1.94 -9.52 1.75
C ALA A 619 -1.43 -9.54 3.22
N LYS A 620 -2.34 -9.65 4.19
CA LYS A 620 -2.00 -9.78 5.63
C LYS A 620 -1.28 -11.10 5.95
N SER A 621 -1.55 -12.18 5.23
CA SER A 621 -0.86 -13.47 5.40
C SER A 621 0.53 -13.52 4.72
N GLY A 622 0.97 -12.42 4.10
CA GLY A 622 2.27 -12.32 3.42
C GLY A 622 2.22 -12.59 1.91
N ASN A 623 1.10 -13.04 1.36
CA ASN A 623 0.96 -13.24 -0.09
C ASN A 623 0.40 -11.97 -0.76
N LYS A 624 1.24 -10.93 -0.82
CA LYS A 624 0.89 -9.62 -1.38
C LYS A 624 0.42 -9.72 -2.84
N GLN A 625 1.08 -10.55 -3.67
CA GLN A 625 0.74 -10.66 -5.09
C GLN A 625 -0.65 -11.22 -5.30
N ALA A 626 -0.97 -12.36 -4.69
CA ALA A 626 -2.32 -12.93 -4.77
C ALA A 626 -3.38 -12.00 -4.17
N GLY A 627 -3.01 -11.22 -3.14
CA GLY A 627 -3.88 -10.20 -2.57
C GLY A 627 -4.23 -9.09 -3.57
N ILE A 628 -3.23 -8.57 -4.31
CA ILE A 628 -3.43 -7.55 -5.34
C ILE A 628 -4.28 -8.08 -6.49
N GLN A 629 -4.08 -9.33 -6.92
CA GLN A 629 -4.92 -9.95 -7.97
C GLN A 629 -6.39 -10.00 -7.57
N ASP A 630 -6.69 -10.40 -6.35
CA ASP A 630 -8.06 -10.42 -5.84
C ASP A 630 -8.65 -9.01 -5.76
N LEU A 631 -7.90 -8.03 -5.27
CA LEU A 631 -8.33 -6.64 -5.20
C LEU A 631 -8.57 -6.04 -6.59
N SER A 632 -7.71 -6.34 -7.57
CA SER A 632 -7.92 -5.93 -8.96
C SER A 632 -9.23 -6.51 -9.50
N LYS A 633 -9.51 -7.79 -9.22
CA LYS A 633 -10.75 -8.44 -9.61
C LYS A 633 -11.98 -7.82 -8.93
N ALA A 634 -11.88 -7.48 -7.64
CA ALA A 634 -12.93 -6.75 -6.94
C ALA A 634 -13.21 -5.39 -7.60
N GLY A 635 -12.16 -4.64 -7.99
CA GLY A 635 -12.29 -3.37 -8.72
C GLY A 635 -12.95 -3.52 -10.09
N GLU A 636 -12.63 -4.58 -10.86
CA GLU A 636 -13.31 -4.91 -12.13
C GLU A 636 -14.80 -5.16 -11.93
N LEU A 637 -15.16 -5.82 -10.83
CA LEU A 637 -16.56 -6.11 -10.49
C LEU A 637 -17.31 -4.90 -9.91
N GLY A 638 -16.66 -3.73 -9.82
CA GLY A 638 -17.27 -2.46 -9.44
C GLY A 638 -16.94 -1.99 -8.01
N LEU A 639 -16.13 -2.71 -7.25
CA LEU A 639 -15.68 -2.29 -5.93
C LEU A 639 -14.42 -1.42 -6.06
N TYR A 640 -14.60 -0.18 -6.53
CA TYR A 640 -13.50 0.70 -6.96
C TYR A 640 -12.56 1.12 -5.83
N ASP A 641 -12.99 1.08 -4.57
CA ASP A 641 -12.15 1.34 -3.39
C ASP A 641 -10.96 0.36 -3.30
N ALA A 642 -11.06 -0.81 -3.94
CA ALA A 642 -9.97 -1.77 -4.05
C ALA A 642 -8.69 -1.18 -4.67
N TYR A 643 -8.80 -0.26 -5.63
CA TYR A 643 -7.63 0.40 -6.25
C TYR A 643 -6.86 1.28 -5.26
N SER A 644 -7.55 1.91 -4.31
CA SER A 644 -6.89 2.66 -3.23
C SER A 644 -6.11 1.75 -2.28
N VAL A 645 -6.62 0.55 -2.02
CA VAL A 645 -5.92 -0.48 -1.23
C VAL A 645 -4.71 -1.01 -1.97
N ILE A 646 -4.82 -1.31 -3.28
CA ILE A 646 -3.70 -1.74 -4.15
C ILE A 646 -2.57 -0.71 -4.09
N LYS A 647 -2.90 0.57 -4.29
CA LYS A 647 -1.92 1.67 -4.23
C LYS A 647 -1.19 1.70 -2.89
N ARG A 648 -1.90 1.52 -1.78
CA ARG A 648 -1.30 1.48 -0.44
C ARG A 648 -0.38 0.27 -0.27
N LEU A 649 -0.82 -0.91 -0.72
CA LEU A 649 0.00 -2.12 -0.69
C LEU A 649 1.27 -1.97 -1.52
N ASN A 650 1.22 -1.30 -2.67
CA ASN A 650 2.41 -1.07 -3.50
C ASN A 650 3.38 -0.04 -2.91
N LYS A 651 2.91 0.91 -2.10
CA LYS A 651 3.77 1.87 -1.39
C LYS A 651 4.40 1.32 -0.12
N ALA A 652 3.76 0.33 0.54
CA ALA A 652 4.32 -0.34 1.72
C ALA A 652 5.46 -1.27 1.25
N LYS A 653 6.71 -0.84 1.52
CA LYS A 653 7.94 -1.62 1.31
C LYS A 653 8.17 -2.60 2.46
#